data_51b443fa86976dfd437c074cae093cb3
#
_entry.id   51b443fa86976dfd437c074cae093cb3
#
_cell.length_a   1.000
_cell.length_b   1.000
_cell.length_c   1.000
_cell.angle_alpha   90.00
_cell.angle_beta   90.00
_cell.angle_gamma   90.00
#
_symmetry.space_group_name_H-M   'P 1'
#
loop_
_entity.id
_entity.type
_entity.pdbx_description
1 polymer ?
#
loop_
_entity_poly.entity_id
_entity_poly.type
_entity_poly.pdbx_seq_one_letter_code
_entity_poly.pdbx_strand_id
1 'polypeptide(L)'
;MVDHMLVRGAKVHNLKNIDVDIPLNQIVGIAGVSGSGKSSLALGVLYAEGSRRYLEALSTYTRRRMTQAARAAVDDVLYVPAALALHQRPGVPGIRSTFGTGTELLNSLRLMYSRLASHRCPNGHYLPPTLLVAAGKELTCPECGVHFYAPSAEELAFNSQGACPRCGGTGSVRTVDMASLVPDDSLTIDEGAVAPWNSLMWSLMTDVCREMGVRTDVPFRDLTEREKDIVYHGPAEKKHIFYHAKNSNQAGELDFTYFNAVYTVKNALAKVKDEKGMKRVEKFLKEDVCPDCHGTRLSAVARAPKLRGISLDKACTMTLSELYDWVQGVPDSLPEEMRPMAGSICEAFTGTARRLLDLGLGYLTLDRSAATLSTGERQRMQLARAVRNRTTGVLYVLDEPSIGLHPANIVGLTGVMHDLVADGNSVILVDHDTQILKESDWIIEMGPEAGAKGGRVIAQGTVSAVAADPASQIGPFLSGAPEAPLRPRAGKADMFAQGVIHLATTQIHTVKPLAVTIPKGRLTVVTGVSGSGKTTMVLESLIPALEAGISGHALPSHIRSVSAEGIAHVKLIDATPIGINVRSTVATYAGVHDELRKLYARSPDAKARGCKAGDFSYNTGSLRCPGCDGTGVVSLDVQFLPDVNIPCPDCRGSRYARAAYDIRLTNRAGQSASLPELMDMDVNTALPFCADRKMVSQKLQVLQQLGLGYLTLGEETPSLSGGEAQRLKLASEIGRIQTDSVFVFDEPSIGLHPLDVRVLLGVFQALLDHGATVIVIEHDLDVIRSADYVIDMGPGGGDAGGRIVAAGTPEEIRQDPDSITGRYL
;
A
#
# COMPACT_ATOMS: atom_id res chain seq x y z
N MET A 1 9.97 -40.97 -11.59
CA MET A 1 9.49 -39.59 -11.81
C MET A 1 10.39 -38.66 -11.02
N VAL A 2 10.67 -37.47 -11.52
CA VAL A 2 11.41 -36.47 -10.76
C VAL A 2 10.47 -35.96 -9.66
N ASP A 3 10.90 -36.00 -8.43
CA ASP A 3 10.12 -35.68 -7.23
C ASP A 3 10.66 -34.46 -6.47
N HIS A 4 11.82 -33.92 -6.89
CA HIS A 4 12.44 -32.75 -6.28
C HIS A 4 12.99 -31.77 -7.30
N MET A 5 12.90 -30.48 -6.99
CA MET A 5 13.72 -29.43 -7.60
C MET A 5 15.07 -29.42 -6.92
N LEU A 6 16.16 -29.32 -7.69
CA LEU A 6 17.52 -29.33 -7.15
C LEU A 6 18.16 -27.97 -7.36
N VAL A 7 18.52 -27.29 -6.28
CA VAL A 7 19.29 -26.04 -6.30
C VAL A 7 20.72 -26.34 -5.84
N ARG A 8 21.71 -25.87 -6.59
CA ARG A 8 23.11 -26.07 -6.28
C ARG A 8 23.87 -24.76 -6.36
N GLY A 9 24.64 -24.47 -5.34
CA GLY A 9 25.54 -23.32 -5.32
C GLY A 9 24.85 -21.98 -5.37
N ALA A 10 23.71 -21.79 -4.72
CA ALA A 10 22.98 -20.53 -4.76
C ALA A 10 23.68 -19.42 -3.95
N LYS A 11 23.95 -18.29 -4.64
CA LYS A 11 24.70 -17.11 -4.11
C LYS A 11 23.96 -15.80 -4.32
N VAL A 12 22.64 -15.85 -4.53
CA VAL A 12 21.82 -14.68 -4.76
C VAL A 12 21.69 -13.85 -3.48
N HIS A 13 21.95 -12.55 -3.56
CA HIS A 13 21.95 -11.62 -2.43
C HIS A 13 22.81 -12.13 -1.26
N ASN A 14 22.18 -12.45 -0.13
CA ASN A 14 22.88 -12.91 1.09
C ASN A 14 23.06 -14.42 1.17
N LEU A 15 22.61 -15.23 0.19
CA LEU A 15 22.76 -16.67 0.20
C LEU A 15 24.23 -17.09 0.18
N LYS A 16 24.59 -18.10 1.01
CA LYS A 16 25.96 -18.54 1.29
C LYS A 16 26.32 -19.81 0.53
N ASN A 17 26.18 -19.82 -0.79
CA ASN A 17 26.50 -20.97 -1.63
C ASN A 17 25.75 -22.22 -1.18
N ILE A 18 24.44 -22.12 -1.08
CA ILE A 18 23.60 -23.17 -0.52
C ILE A 18 23.19 -24.20 -1.58
N ASP A 19 23.12 -25.47 -1.14
CA ASP A 19 22.49 -26.56 -1.86
C ASP A 19 21.20 -26.93 -1.13
N VAL A 20 20.10 -27.11 -1.88
CA VAL A 20 18.84 -27.53 -1.30
C VAL A 20 17.99 -28.32 -2.29
N ASP A 21 17.38 -29.40 -1.81
CA ASP A 21 16.43 -30.24 -2.53
C ASP A 21 15.02 -29.94 -2.05
N ILE A 22 14.14 -29.59 -2.98
CA ILE A 22 12.81 -29.06 -2.69
C ILE A 22 11.78 -29.98 -3.33
N PRO A 23 10.88 -30.61 -2.56
CA PRO A 23 9.90 -31.54 -3.11
C PRO A 23 8.92 -30.85 -4.07
N LEU A 24 8.52 -31.58 -5.10
CA LEU A 24 7.48 -31.19 -6.07
C LEU A 24 6.09 -31.65 -5.64
N ASN A 25 5.04 -31.02 -6.16
CA ASN A 25 3.63 -31.36 -5.93
C ASN A 25 3.24 -31.34 -4.44
N GLN A 26 3.83 -30.42 -3.69
CA GLN A 26 3.62 -30.22 -2.26
C GLN A 26 3.58 -28.74 -1.94
N ILE A 27 3.11 -28.42 -0.74
CA ILE A 27 3.23 -27.09 -0.14
C ILE A 27 4.54 -27.05 0.63
N VAL A 28 5.51 -26.27 0.18
CA VAL A 28 6.81 -26.08 0.83
C VAL A 28 6.87 -24.70 1.48
N GLY A 29 6.92 -24.67 2.81
CA GLY A 29 7.09 -23.45 3.59
C GLY A 29 8.55 -23.03 3.67
N ILE A 30 8.88 -21.78 3.37
CA ILE A 30 10.20 -21.18 3.62
C ILE A 30 10.08 -20.20 4.78
N ALA A 31 10.63 -20.61 5.92
CA ALA A 31 10.59 -19.84 7.17
C ALA A 31 11.96 -19.25 7.53
N GLY A 32 12.01 -18.42 8.57
CA GLY A 32 13.23 -17.83 9.14
C GLY A 32 13.07 -16.34 9.45
N VAL A 33 14.00 -15.78 10.21
CA VAL A 33 13.98 -14.36 10.61
C VAL A 33 14.01 -13.40 9.42
N SER A 34 13.55 -12.16 9.63
CA SER A 34 13.60 -11.12 8.59
C SER A 34 15.03 -10.91 8.10
N GLY A 35 15.24 -10.82 6.78
CA GLY A 35 16.58 -10.68 6.19
C GLY A 35 17.44 -11.95 6.19
N SER A 36 16.91 -13.15 6.54
CA SER A 36 17.67 -14.42 6.53
C SER A 36 17.90 -15.02 5.13
N GLY A 37 17.27 -14.49 4.07
CA GLY A 37 17.46 -14.97 2.69
C GLY A 37 16.28 -15.77 2.12
N LYS A 38 15.12 -15.79 2.78
CA LYS A 38 13.90 -16.48 2.29
C LYS A 38 13.48 -16.06 0.88
N SER A 39 13.24 -14.77 0.70
CA SER A 39 12.86 -14.22 -0.61
C SER A 39 13.98 -14.33 -1.63
N SER A 40 15.27 -14.36 -1.19
CA SER A 40 16.41 -14.64 -2.07
C SER A 40 16.34 -16.05 -2.66
N LEU A 41 15.95 -17.06 -1.86
CA LEU A 41 15.75 -18.42 -2.35
C LEU A 41 14.47 -18.53 -3.21
N ALA A 42 13.34 -18.07 -2.68
CA ALA A 42 12.04 -18.23 -3.32
C ALA A 42 11.90 -17.42 -4.63
N LEU A 43 12.15 -16.12 -4.56
CA LEU A 43 11.99 -15.21 -5.71
C LEU A 43 13.28 -15.08 -6.52
N GLY A 44 14.42 -14.94 -5.82
CA GLY A 44 15.72 -14.72 -6.47
C GLY A 44 16.30 -15.93 -7.16
N VAL A 45 15.93 -17.14 -6.75
CA VAL A 45 16.38 -18.40 -7.37
C VAL A 45 15.23 -19.11 -8.06
N LEU A 46 14.26 -19.65 -7.30
CA LEU A 46 13.23 -20.54 -7.86
C LEU A 46 12.32 -19.86 -8.88
N TYR A 47 11.75 -18.71 -8.52
CA TYR A 47 10.91 -17.94 -9.46
C TYR A 47 11.73 -17.41 -10.64
N ALA A 48 12.92 -16.85 -10.40
CA ALA A 48 13.75 -16.29 -11.45
C ALA A 48 14.10 -17.34 -12.51
N GLU A 49 14.54 -18.54 -12.09
CA GLU A 49 14.90 -19.61 -13.01
C GLU A 49 13.68 -20.28 -13.68
N GLY A 50 12.58 -20.51 -12.94
CA GLY A 50 11.35 -21.07 -13.49
C GLY A 50 10.68 -20.12 -14.51
N SER A 51 10.62 -18.84 -14.19
CA SER A 51 10.10 -17.80 -15.10
C SER A 51 10.99 -17.65 -16.33
N ARG A 52 12.32 -17.63 -16.18
CA ARG A 52 13.25 -17.52 -17.30
C ARG A 52 13.11 -18.68 -18.27
N ARG A 53 13.08 -19.94 -17.78
CA ARG A 53 12.90 -21.14 -18.63
C ARG A 53 11.58 -21.12 -19.39
N TYR A 54 10.50 -20.68 -18.74
CA TYR A 54 9.21 -20.50 -19.41
C TYR A 54 9.31 -19.47 -20.55
N LEU A 55 9.93 -18.31 -20.28
CA LEU A 55 10.09 -17.26 -21.28
C LEU A 55 11.01 -17.68 -22.43
N GLU A 56 12.04 -18.50 -22.19
CA GLU A 56 12.93 -19.03 -23.23
C GLU A 56 12.19 -19.94 -24.21
N ALA A 57 11.13 -20.61 -23.76
CA ALA A 57 10.27 -21.43 -24.65
C ALA A 57 9.34 -20.62 -25.54
N LEU A 58 9.14 -19.31 -25.27
CA LEU A 58 8.29 -18.43 -26.05
C LEU A 58 9.01 -17.81 -27.26
N SER A 59 8.23 -17.35 -28.25
CA SER A 59 8.77 -16.65 -29.41
C SER A 59 9.53 -15.37 -29.00
N THR A 60 10.53 -14.99 -29.79
CA THR A 60 11.34 -13.79 -29.57
C THR A 60 10.51 -12.51 -29.47
N TYR A 61 9.40 -12.43 -30.23
CA TYR A 61 8.47 -11.30 -30.21
C TYR A 61 7.75 -11.18 -28.87
N THR A 62 7.22 -12.28 -28.35
CA THR A 62 6.53 -12.34 -27.04
C THR A 62 7.51 -12.05 -25.91
N ARG A 63 8.70 -12.63 -25.97
CA ARG A 63 9.78 -12.48 -24.98
C ARG A 63 10.19 -11.02 -24.79
N ARG A 64 10.26 -10.23 -25.88
CA ARG A 64 10.62 -8.81 -25.84
C ARG A 64 9.58 -7.92 -25.15
N ARG A 65 8.34 -8.38 -25.00
CA ARG A 65 7.24 -7.63 -24.37
C ARG A 65 7.00 -8.00 -22.91
N MET A 66 7.69 -9.02 -22.41
CA MET A 66 7.53 -9.49 -21.03
C MET A 66 8.76 -9.10 -20.21
N THR A 67 8.53 -8.67 -18.98
CA THR A 67 9.60 -8.40 -18.03
C THR A 67 10.36 -9.69 -17.74
N GLN A 68 11.65 -9.70 -18.01
CA GLN A 68 12.51 -10.86 -17.74
C GLN A 68 13.13 -10.74 -16.36
N ALA A 69 13.03 -11.81 -15.56
CA ALA A 69 13.83 -11.92 -14.34
C ALA A 69 15.32 -12.02 -14.70
N ALA A 70 16.16 -11.36 -13.90
CA ALA A 70 17.61 -11.49 -14.05
C ALA A 70 18.02 -12.95 -13.79
N ARG A 71 19.08 -13.41 -14.46
CA ARG A 71 19.63 -14.75 -14.22
C ARG A 71 20.09 -14.85 -12.75
N ALA A 72 19.66 -15.91 -12.06
CA ALA A 72 20.08 -16.15 -10.70
C ALA A 72 21.57 -16.45 -10.61
N ALA A 73 22.24 -16.00 -9.57
CA ALA A 73 23.62 -16.35 -9.25
C ALA A 73 23.65 -17.73 -8.57
N VAL A 74 23.56 -18.78 -9.38
CA VAL A 74 23.55 -20.19 -8.97
C VAL A 74 24.49 -21.00 -9.85
N ASP A 75 25.05 -22.07 -9.34
CA ASP A 75 25.85 -22.99 -10.13
C ASP A 75 24.94 -23.83 -11.05
N ASP A 76 23.88 -24.42 -10.52
CA ASP A 76 22.85 -25.12 -11.29
C ASP A 76 21.49 -25.14 -10.58
N VAL A 77 20.39 -25.19 -11.37
CA VAL A 77 19.03 -25.41 -10.88
C VAL A 77 18.32 -26.39 -11.80
N LEU A 78 17.94 -27.56 -11.31
CA LEU A 78 17.32 -28.62 -12.10
C LEU A 78 15.87 -28.82 -11.73
N TYR A 79 15.07 -29.20 -12.71
CA TYR A 79 13.67 -29.63 -12.56
C TYR A 79 12.71 -28.57 -12.02
N VAL A 80 13.05 -27.28 -12.10
CA VAL A 80 12.14 -26.20 -11.73
C VAL A 80 11.06 -26.04 -12.82
N PRO A 81 9.78 -26.14 -12.43
CA PRO A 81 8.65 -25.87 -13.35
C PRO A 81 8.60 -24.42 -13.83
N ALA A 82 7.72 -24.14 -14.80
CA ALA A 82 7.32 -22.77 -15.09
C ALA A 82 6.79 -22.11 -13.83
N ALA A 83 7.33 -20.94 -13.46
CA ALA A 83 7.02 -20.33 -12.16
C ALA A 83 6.17 -19.06 -12.31
N LEU A 84 5.20 -18.91 -11.42
CA LEU A 84 4.39 -17.72 -11.21
C LEU A 84 4.63 -17.19 -9.79
N ALA A 85 4.89 -15.90 -9.64
CA ALA A 85 5.07 -15.31 -8.32
C ALA A 85 3.94 -14.34 -7.97
N LEU A 86 3.50 -14.41 -6.72
CA LEU A 86 2.65 -13.44 -6.07
C LEU A 86 3.49 -12.70 -5.04
N HIS A 87 3.89 -11.48 -5.41
CA HIS A 87 4.76 -10.66 -4.58
C HIS A 87 4.02 -10.08 -3.38
N GLN A 88 4.74 -9.88 -2.29
CA GLN A 88 4.28 -9.23 -1.06
C GLN A 88 3.56 -7.89 -1.34
N ARG A 89 4.06 -7.09 -2.28
CA ARG A 89 3.48 -5.80 -2.66
C ARG A 89 3.08 -5.78 -4.13
N PRO A 90 1.83 -6.14 -4.45
CA PRO A 90 1.33 -5.95 -5.80
C PRO A 90 1.34 -4.48 -6.19
N GLY A 91 1.73 -4.19 -7.43
CA GLY A 91 1.68 -2.83 -7.97
C GLY A 91 0.30 -2.20 -7.80
N VAL A 92 0.26 -0.88 -7.58
CA VAL A 92 -1.00 -0.14 -7.49
C VAL A 92 -1.64 -0.07 -8.88
N PRO A 93 -2.86 -0.61 -9.06
CA PRO A 93 -3.54 -0.60 -10.35
C PRO A 93 -3.92 0.83 -10.78
N GLY A 94 -4.03 1.05 -12.08
CA GLY A 94 -4.48 2.33 -12.63
C GLY A 94 -5.90 2.72 -12.20
N ILE A 95 -6.23 4.01 -12.32
CA ILE A 95 -7.51 4.64 -11.89
C ILE A 95 -8.76 3.96 -12.45
N ARG A 96 -8.68 3.29 -13.59
CA ARG A 96 -9.78 2.54 -14.21
C ARG A 96 -9.89 1.09 -13.73
N SER A 97 -8.99 0.64 -12.87
CA SER A 97 -9.03 -0.72 -12.34
C SER A 97 -9.99 -0.80 -11.14
N THR A 98 -10.85 -1.81 -11.15
CA THR A 98 -11.74 -2.13 -10.02
C THR A 98 -11.50 -3.54 -9.55
N PHE A 99 -12.05 -3.90 -8.39
CA PHE A 99 -12.05 -5.28 -7.90
C PHE A 99 -12.65 -6.23 -8.96
N GLY A 100 -13.77 -5.83 -9.59
CA GLY A 100 -14.41 -6.63 -10.65
C GLY A 100 -13.56 -6.83 -11.91
N THR A 101 -12.76 -5.82 -12.31
CA THR A 101 -11.82 -5.99 -13.45
C THR A 101 -10.59 -6.78 -13.05
N GLY A 102 -10.09 -6.58 -11.83
CA GLY A 102 -8.90 -7.27 -11.32
C GLY A 102 -9.14 -8.77 -11.11
N THR A 103 -10.36 -9.16 -10.70
CA THR A 103 -10.79 -10.56 -10.57
C THR A 103 -11.34 -11.18 -11.85
N GLU A 104 -11.56 -10.37 -12.88
CA GLU A 104 -12.26 -10.71 -14.11
C GLU A 104 -13.74 -11.13 -13.94
N LEU A 105 -14.29 -11.06 -12.72
CA LEU A 105 -15.71 -11.35 -12.47
C LEU A 105 -16.63 -10.41 -13.25
N LEU A 106 -16.21 -9.16 -13.45
CA LEU A 106 -16.96 -8.19 -14.24
C LEU A 106 -17.09 -8.64 -15.71
N ASN A 107 -16.15 -9.39 -16.27
CA ASN A 107 -16.23 -9.93 -17.62
C ASN A 107 -17.37 -10.95 -17.74
N SER A 108 -17.46 -11.88 -16.79
CA SER A 108 -18.54 -12.86 -16.72
C SER A 108 -19.89 -12.17 -16.47
N LEU A 109 -19.95 -11.19 -15.61
CA LEU A 109 -21.17 -10.41 -15.33
C LEU A 109 -21.64 -9.64 -16.56
N ARG A 110 -20.75 -8.96 -17.29
CA ARG A 110 -21.07 -8.28 -18.56
C ARG A 110 -21.60 -9.26 -19.61
N LEU A 111 -21.02 -10.47 -19.67
CA LEU A 111 -21.52 -11.51 -20.58
C LEU A 111 -22.94 -11.94 -20.22
N MET A 112 -23.24 -12.09 -18.92
CA MET A 112 -24.63 -12.36 -18.48
C MET A 112 -25.57 -11.24 -18.93
N TYR A 113 -25.22 -9.98 -18.71
CA TYR A 113 -26.04 -8.83 -19.11
C TYR A 113 -26.19 -8.72 -20.63
N SER A 114 -25.17 -9.03 -21.40
CA SER A 114 -25.24 -9.03 -22.86
C SER A 114 -26.15 -10.12 -23.40
N ARG A 115 -26.13 -11.32 -22.81
CA ARG A 115 -26.76 -12.53 -23.38
C ARG A 115 -28.06 -12.98 -22.72
N LEU A 116 -28.28 -12.61 -21.48
CA LEU A 116 -29.35 -13.11 -20.64
C LEU A 116 -30.32 -12.03 -20.14
N ALA A 117 -30.00 -10.74 -20.36
CA ALA A 117 -30.81 -9.64 -19.84
C ALA A 117 -32.00 -9.27 -20.73
N SER A 118 -32.95 -8.53 -20.15
CA SER A 118 -33.91 -7.72 -20.90
C SER A 118 -33.19 -6.49 -21.46
N HIS A 119 -33.38 -6.24 -22.76
CA HIS A 119 -32.74 -5.13 -23.46
C HIS A 119 -33.73 -4.05 -23.84
N ARG A 120 -33.27 -2.82 -23.86
CA ARG A 120 -34.06 -1.64 -24.19
C ARG A 120 -33.85 -1.28 -25.66
N CYS A 121 -34.94 -1.19 -26.43
CA CYS A 121 -34.89 -0.72 -27.81
C CYS A 121 -34.54 0.79 -27.87
N PRO A 122 -34.10 1.33 -29.01
CA PRO A 122 -33.79 2.76 -29.15
C PRO A 122 -34.91 3.71 -28.76
N ASN A 123 -36.19 3.25 -28.94
CA ASN A 123 -37.37 4.03 -28.57
C ASN A 123 -37.80 3.86 -27.09
N GLY A 124 -37.06 3.08 -26.31
CA GLY A 124 -37.25 2.99 -24.88
C GLY A 124 -37.99 1.79 -24.32
N HIS A 125 -38.55 0.92 -25.18
CA HIS A 125 -39.28 -0.27 -24.74
C HIS A 125 -38.34 -1.42 -24.36
N TYR A 126 -38.70 -2.19 -23.35
CA TYR A 126 -37.91 -3.35 -22.90
C TYR A 126 -38.39 -4.63 -23.54
N LEU A 127 -37.43 -5.40 -24.09
CA LEU A 127 -37.70 -6.75 -24.61
C LEU A 127 -37.24 -7.77 -23.55
N PRO A 128 -38.03 -8.84 -23.30
CA PRO A 128 -37.62 -9.90 -22.39
C PRO A 128 -36.43 -10.70 -22.96
N PRO A 129 -35.69 -11.44 -22.12
CA PRO A 129 -34.66 -12.35 -22.59
C PRO A 129 -35.21 -13.43 -23.50
N THR A 130 -34.56 -13.67 -24.63
CA THR A 130 -34.92 -14.66 -25.64
C THR A 130 -33.69 -15.33 -26.21
N LEU A 131 -33.88 -16.47 -26.92
CA LEU A 131 -32.79 -17.13 -27.65
C LEU A 131 -32.12 -16.22 -28.70
N LEU A 132 -32.86 -15.27 -29.28
CA LEU A 132 -32.24 -14.27 -30.20
C LEU A 132 -31.25 -13.38 -29.48
N VAL A 133 -31.58 -12.91 -28.25
CA VAL A 133 -30.67 -12.19 -27.38
C VAL A 133 -29.44 -13.06 -27.05
N ALA A 134 -29.68 -14.27 -26.62
CA ALA A 134 -28.65 -15.24 -26.27
C ALA A 134 -27.68 -15.50 -27.44
N ALA A 135 -28.23 -15.65 -28.66
CA ALA A 135 -27.48 -15.88 -29.89
C ALA A 135 -26.83 -14.60 -30.47
N GLY A 136 -27.10 -13.40 -29.91
CA GLY A 136 -26.63 -12.11 -30.43
C GLY A 136 -27.18 -11.79 -31.81
N LYS A 137 -28.42 -12.18 -32.08
CA LYS A 137 -29.12 -11.90 -33.35
C LYS A 137 -29.87 -10.59 -33.27
N GLU A 138 -30.26 -10.09 -34.46
CA GLU A 138 -31.11 -8.93 -34.55
C GLU A 138 -32.44 -9.12 -33.84
N LEU A 139 -32.85 -8.09 -33.12
CA LEU A 139 -34.10 -8.04 -32.37
C LEU A 139 -35.08 -7.10 -33.05
N THR A 140 -36.35 -7.42 -33.02
CA THR A 140 -37.42 -6.54 -33.47
C THR A 140 -38.31 -6.18 -32.28
N CYS A 141 -38.44 -4.90 -31.99
CA CYS A 141 -39.30 -4.45 -30.91
C CYS A 141 -40.76 -4.71 -31.21
N PRO A 142 -41.50 -5.50 -30.40
CA PRO A 142 -42.91 -5.79 -30.66
C PRO A 142 -43.83 -4.57 -30.53
N GLU A 143 -43.40 -3.53 -29.81
CA GLU A 143 -44.22 -2.31 -29.58
C GLU A 143 -44.05 -1.26 -30.68
N CYS A 144 -42.86 -1.10 -31.23
CA CYS A 144 -42.55 -0.02 -32.18
C CYS A 144 -41.93 -0.49 -33.50
N GLY A 145 -41.70 -1.79 -33.67
CA GLY A 145 -41.19 -2.41 -34.92
C GLY A 145 -39.69 -2.09 -35.22
N VAL A 146 -39.00 -1.38 -34.36
CA VAL A 146 -37.59 -1.01 -34.61
C VAL A 146 -36.70 -2.23 -34.51
N HIS A 147 -35.75 -2.36 -35.44
CA HIS A 147 -34.71 -3.38 -35.44
C HIS A 147 -33.48 -2.88 -34.73
N PHE A 148 -32.89 -3.72 -33.87
CA PHE A 148 -31.68 -3.36 -33.11
C PHE A 148 -30.95 -4.62 -32.64
N TYR A 149 -29.72 -4.45 -32.16
CA TYR A 149 -28.96 -5.52 -31.53
C TYR A 149 -28.82 -5.25 -30.04
N ALA A 150 -28.84 -6.32 -29.23
CA ALA A 150 -28.47 -6.24 -27.84
C ALA A 150 -26.99 -5.82 -27.72
N PRO A 151 -26.62 -4.96 -26.76
CA PRO A 151 -25.24 -4.57 -26.60
C PRO A 151 -24.33 -5.76 -26.28
N SER A 152 -23.19 -5.81 -26.94
CA SER A 152 -22.14 -6.79 -26.68
C SER A 152 -21.53 -6.60 -25.28
N ALA A 153 -20.80 -7.58 -24.77
CA ALA A 153 -20.09 -7.46 -23.50
C ALA A 153 -19.05 -6.33 -23.51
N GLU A 154 -18.53 -5.94 -24.69
CA GLU A 154 -17.57 -4.83 -24.85
C GLU A 154 -18.29 -3.46 -24.76
N GLU A 155 -19.48 -3.35 -25.31
CA GLU A 155 -20.34 -2.17 -25.19
C GLU A 155 -20.90 -1.97 -23.77
N LEU A 156 -20.76 -2.96 -22.89
CA LEU A 156 -21.05 -2.87 -21.46
C LEU A 156 -19.80 -2.61 -20.60
N ALA A 157 -18.62 -2.41 -21.22
CA ALA A 157 -17.36 -2.20 -20.53
C ALA A 157 -17.08 -0.71 -20.30
N PHE A 158 -16.95 -0.29 -19.05
CA PHE A 158 -16.65 1.10 -18.70
C PHE A 158 -15.22 1.53 -19.08
N ASN A 159 -14.33 0.62 -19.34
CA ASN A 159 -12.96 0.87 -19.81
C ASN A 159 -12.85 0.81 -21.36
N SER A 160 -13.95 0.67 -22.05
CA SER A 160 -14.05 0.62 -23.50
C SER A 160 -15.32 1.36 -23.98
N GLN A 161 -16.13 0.74 -24.84
CA GLN A 161 -17.29 1.37 -25.50
C GLN A 161 -18.44 1.72 -24.54
N GLY A 162 -18.57 1.02 -23.41
CA GLY A 162 -19.57 1.30 -22.39
C GLY A 162 -19.21 2.45 -21.44
N ALA A 163 -18.06 3.12 -21.64
CA ALA A 163 -17.63 4.20 -20.78
C ALA A 163 -18.59 5.41 -20.77
N CYS A 164 -18.79 6.01 -19.62
CA CYS A 164 -19.44 7.30 -19.53
C CYS A 164 -18.64 8.34 -20.36
N PRO A 165 -19.28 9.05 -21.30
CA PRO A 165 -18.55 9.97 -22.18
C PRO A 165 -17.92 11.16 -21.43
N ARG A 166 -18.49 11.56 -20.30
CA ARG A 166 -17.99 12.69 -19.53
C ARG A 166 -16.73 12.37 -18.72
N CYS A 167 -16.72 11.25 -18.01
CA CYS A 167 -15.57 10.87 -17.19
C CYS A 167 -14.63 9.83 -17.87
N GLY A 168 -14.96 9.38 -19.08
CA GLY A 168 -14.17 8.37 -19.78
C GLY A 168 -14.03 7.05 -19.01
N GLY A 169 -15.02 6.71 -18.18
CA GLY A 169 -15.02 5.47 -17.39
C GLY A 169 -14.25 5.53 -16.08
N THR A 170 -13.84 6.70 -15.60
CA THR A 170 -13.18 6.86 -14.29
C THR A 170 -14.16 6.91 -13.12
N GLY A 171 -15.42 7.33 -13.37
CA GLY A 171 -16.44 7.54 -12.34
C GLY A 171 -16.34 8.88 -11.62
N SER A 172 -15.22 9.56 -11.74
CA SER A 172 -14.96 10.88 -11.15
C SER A 172 -14.57 11.90 -12.21
N VAL A 173 -14.69 13.17 -11.87
CA VAL A 173 -14.23 14.31 -12.68
C VAL A 173 -13.38 15.22 -11.81
N ARG A 174 -12.32 15.75 -12.39
CA ARG A 174 -11.52 16.76 -11.69
C ARG A 174 -12.16 18.12 -11.88
N THR A 175 -12.55 18.76 -10.79
CA THR A 175 -13.09 20.11 -10.74
C THR A 175 -12.15 21.02 -9.97
N VAL A 176 -12.31 22.34 -10.20
CA VAL A 176 -11.52 23.32 -9.44
C VAL A 176 -12.03 23.36 -8.01
N ASP A 177 -11.15 23.21 -7.06
CA ASP A 177 -11.45 23.38 -5.64
C ASP A 177 -11.46 24.87 -5.30
N MET A 178 -12.67 25.41 -5.10
CA MET A 178 -12.85 26.84 -4.82
C MET A 178 -12.15 27.29 -3.54
N ALA A 179 -12.08 26.42 -2.52
CA ALA A 179 -11.42 26.75 -1.26
C ALA A 179 -9.90 26.90 -1.43
N SER A 180 -9.30 26.13 -2.34
CA SER A 180 -7.86 26.20 -2.61
C SER A 180 -7.42 27.43 -3.41
N LEU A 181 -8.38 28.14 -4.04
CA LEU A 181 -8.07 29.35 -4.81
C LEU A 181 -7.67 30.51 -3.90
N VAL A 182 -8.30 30.61 -2.73
CA VAL A 182 -8.02 31.59 -1.69
C VAL A 182 -7.91 30.87 -0.36
N PRO A 183 -6.74 30.27 -0.06
CA PRO A 183 -6.57 29.47 1.14
C PRO A 183 -6.50 30.30 2.44
N ASP A 184 -6.17 31.58 2.34
CA ASP A 184 -6.16 32.55 3.43
C ASP A 184 -6.85 33.84 2.98
N ASP A 185 -8.07 34.03 3.42
CA ASP A 185 -8.89 35.20 3.09
C ASP A 185 -8.58 36.46 3.94
N SER A 186 -7.69 36.32 4.92
CA SER A 186 -7.18 37.44 5.69
C SER A 186 -6.11 38.25 4.94
N LEU A 187 -5.52 37.66 3.89
CA LEU A 187 -4.56 38.32 3.01
C LEU A 187 -5.25 39.19 1.98
N THR A 188 -4.58 40.23 1.53
CA THR A 188 -4.99 41.05 0.39
C THR A 188 -4.58 40.36 -0.93
N ILE A 189 -5.20 40.74 -2.05
CA ILE A 189 -4.77 40.26 -3.37
C ILE A 189 -3.33 40.68 -3.67
N ASP A 190 -2.92 41.89 -3.23
CA ASP A 190 -1.55 42.38 -3.37
C ASP A 190 -0.55 41.54 -2.56
N GLU A 191 -0.94 40.96 -1.42
CA GLU A 191 -0.16 40.04 -0.59
C GLU A 191 -0.20 38.60 -1.10
N GLY A 192 -1.05 38.34 -2.10
CA GLY A 192 -1.10 37.02 -2.75
C GLY A 192 -2.23 36.10 -2.30
N ALA A 193 -3.36 36.64 -1.81
CA ALA A 193 -4.52 35.85 -1.41
C ALA A 193 -4.97 34.87 -2.50
N VAL A 194 -4.88 35.24 -3.80
CA VAL A 194 -5.27 34.38 -4.92
C VAL A 194 -4.12 33.48 -5.34
N ALA A 195 -4.04 32.32 -4.73
CA ALA A 195 -2.94 31.37 -4.87
C ALA A 195 -2.63 30.90 -6.32
N PRO A 196 -3.61 30.69 -7.23
CA PRO A 196 -3.30 30.35 -8.62
C PRO A 196 -2.51 31.41 -9.38
N TRP A 197 -2.75 32.69 -9.11
CA TRP A 197 -2.02 33.77 -9.78
C TRP A 197 -0.55 33.82 -9.37
N ASN A 198 -0.23 33.41 -8.15
CA ASN A 198 1.15 33.37 -7.65
C ASN A 198 1.95 32.19 -8.20
N SER A 199 1.29 31.07 -8.52
CA SER A 199 1.97 29.80 -8.82
C SER A 199 1.80 29.33 -10.27
N LEU A 200 0.75 29.74 -10.96
CA LEU A 200 0.41 29.27 -12.31
C LEU A 200 0.40 30.40 -13.35
N MET A 201 0.38 31.67 -12.91
CA MET A 201 0.31 32.85 -13.78
C MET A 201 1.40 33.87 -13.44
N TRP A 202 1.44 34.96 -14.22
CA TRP A 202 2.38 36.03 -13.98
C TRP A 202 1.84 36.99 -12.91
N SER A 203 2.74 37.61 -12.17
CA SER A 203 2.43 38.57 -11.09
C SER A 203 1.62 39.81 -11.56
N LEU A 204 1.51 40.04 -12.85
CA LEU A 204 0.72 41.15 -13.44
C LEU A 204 -0.77 40.97 -13.28
N MET A 205 -1.26 39.78 -12.91
CA MET A 205 -2.71 39.54 -12.80
C MET A 205 -3.36 40.38 -11.71
N THR A 206 -2.61 40.73 -10.66
CA THR A 206 -3.07 41.63 -9.60
C THR A 206 -3.36 43.04 -10.16
N ASP A 207 -2.44 43.60 -10.98
CA ASP A 207 -2.62 44.92 -11.59
C ASP A 207 -3.82 44.96 -12.54
N VAL A 208 -3.98 43.89 -13.37
CA VAL A 208 -5.14 43.76 -14.24
C VAL A 208 -6.45 43.61 -13.46
N CYS A 209 -6.43 42.90 -12.33
CA CYS A 209 -7.59 42.75 -11.45
C CYS A 209 -8.07 44.09 -10.88
N ARG A 210 -7.13 45.00 -10.56
CA ARG A 210 -7.42 46.36 -10.11
C ARG A 210 -8.16 47.15 -11.18
N GLU A 211 -7.73 47.04 -12.44
CA GLU A 211 -8.38 47.63 -13.59
C GLU A 211 -9.75 47.01 -13.96
N MET A 212 -10.06 45.83 -13.39
CA MET A 212 -11.38 45.23 -13.43
C MET A 212 -12.32 45.79 -12.36
N GLY A 213 -11.84 46.71 -11.52
CA GLY A 213 -12.61 47.40 -10.47
C GLY A 213 -12.68 46.62 -9.15
N VAL A 214 -11.67 45.77 -8.87
CA VAL A 214 -11.53 45.05 -7.61
C VAL A 214 -10.47 45.73 -6.73
N ARG A 215 -10.79 45.93 -5.46
CA ARG A 215 -9.86 46.50 -4.48
C ARG A 215 -8.83 45.40 -4.12
N THR A 216 -7.59 45.64 -4.44
CA THR A 216 -6.51 44.63 -4.23
C THR A 216 -5.75 44.81 -2.94
N ASP A 217 -5.97 45.93 -2.25
CA ASP A 217 -5.27 46.40 -1.03
C ASP A 217 -6.05 46.11 0.28
N VAL A 218 -7.23 45.50 0.19
CA VAL A 218 -8.03 45.09 1.36
C VAL A 218 -8.06 43.59 1.51
N PRO A 219 -8.23 43.03 2.73
CA PRO A 219 -8.35 41.59 2.94
C PRO A 219 -9.44 40.98 2.04
N PHE A 220 -9.18 39.80 1.48
CA PHE A 220 -10.07 39.14 0.52
C PHE A 220 -11.49 38.94 1.10
N ARG A 221 -11.58 38.62 2.40
CA ARG A 221 -12.87 38.46 3.10
C ARG A 221 -13.71 39.76 3.08
N ASP A 222 -13.07 40.94 3.03
CA ASP A 222 -13.71 42.25 3.09
C ASP A 222 -14.09 42.80 1.70
N LEU A 223 -13.83 42.04 0.64
CA LEU A 223 -14.30 42.31 -0.70
C LEU A 223 -15.82 42.11 -0.79
N THR A 224 -16.47 42.91 -1.62
CA THR A 224 -17.90 42.74 -1.94
C THR A 224 -18.10 41.45 -2.74
N GLU A 225 -19.30 40.88 -2.71
CA GLU A 225 -19.63 39.69 -3.50
C GLU A 225 -19.42 39.88 -5.01
N ARG A 226 -19.61 41.09 -5.52
CA ARG A 226 -19.32 41.44 -6.91
C ARG A 226 -17.82 41.39 -7.20
N GLU A 227 -16.97 41.88 -6.31
CA GLU A 227 -15.52 41.84 -6.44
C GLU A 227 -15.01 40.41 -6.37
N LYS A 228 -15.52 39.58 -5.44
CA LYS A 228 -15.21 38.14 -5.34
C LYS A 228 -15.64 37.42 -6.60
N ASP A 229 -16.82 37.70 -7.15
CA ASP A 229 -17.28 37.08 -8.40
C ASP A 229 -16.38 37.44 -9.59
N ILE A 230 -15.91 38.68 -9.67
CA ILE A 230 -14.92 39.06 -10.68
C ILE A 230 -13.64 38.23 -10.53
N VAL A 231 -13.11 38.03 -9.30
CA VAL A 231 -11.90 37.24 -9.05
C VAL A 231 -12.11 35.78 -9.45
N TYR A 232 -13.26 35.20 -9.13
CA TYR A 232 -13.53 33.79 -9.41
C TYR A 232 -13.96 33.51 -10.84
N HIS A 233 -14.84 34.41 -11.43
CA HIS A 233 -15.59 34.12 -12.66
C HIS A 233 -15.56 35.25 -13.69
N GLY A 234 -14.94 36.39 -13.38
CA GLY A 234 -14.94 37.58 -14.26
C GLY A 234 -14.52 37.25 -15.69
N PRO A 235 -15.06 38.00 -16.69
CA PRO A 235 -14.78 37.74 -18.10
C PRO A 235 -13.33 38.04 -18.48
N ALA A 236 -12.83 37.35 -19.51
CA ALA A 236 -11.51 37.62 -20.08
C ALA A 236 -11.57 38.97 -20.87
N GLU A 237 -11.17 40.02 -20.23
CA GLU A 237 -11.12 41.37 -20.82
C GLU A 237 -9.69 41.86 -20.91
N LYS A 238 -9.35 42.53 -22.01
CA LYS A 238 -8.07 43.17 -22.21
C LYS A 238 -8.09 44.54 -21.53
N LYS A 239 -7.20 44.76 -20.58
CA LYS A 239 -7.03 46.01 -19.84
C LYS A 239 -5.67 46.63 -20.09
N HIS A 240 -5.62 47.96 -20.10
CA HIS A 240 -4.40 48.71 -20.12
C HIS A 240 -3.87 48.86 -18.69
N ILE A 241 -2.64 48.42 -18.43
CA ILE A 241 -2.05 48.48 -17.10
C ILE A 241 -0.71 49.19 -17.13
N PHE A 242 -0.41 49.86 -16.03
CA PHE A 242 0.88 50.44 -15.75
C PHE A 242 1.58 49.54 -14.73
N TYR A 243 2.68 48.86 -15.12
CA TYR A 243 3.34 47.91 -14.27
C TYR A 243 4.73 48.39 -13.83
N HIS A 244 5.12 48.00 -12.62
CA HIS A 244 6.47 48.13 -12.08
C HIS A 244 7.12 46.75 -11.95
N ALA A 245 8.28 46.58 -12.57
CA ALA A 245 9.02 45.30 -12.45
C ALA A 245 9.59 45.14 -11.03
N LYS A 246 9.24 44.02 -10.36
CA LYS A 246 9.67 43.74 -8.96
C LYS A 246 11.17 43.71 -8.74
N ASN A 247 11.99 43.43 -9.78
CA ASN A 247 13.44 43.25 -9.69
C ASN A 247 14.27 44.27 -10.51
N SER A 248 13.66 45.30 -11.04
CA SER A 248 14.34 46.37 -11.78
C SER A 248 13.53 47.69 -11.68
N ASN A 249 14.19 48.85 -11.80
CA ASN A 249 13.53 50.17 -11.81
C ASN A 249 12.82 50.44 -13.14
N GLN A 250 12.40 49.44 -13.88
CA GLN A 250 11.67 49.61 -15.14
C GLN A 250 10.17 49.64 -14.86
N ALA A 251 9.53 50.69 -15.31
CA ALA A 251 8.09 50.83 -15.36
C ALA A 251 7.67 50.95 -16.84
N GLY A 252 6.50 50.42 -17.17
CA GLY A 252 5.98 50.47 -18.53
C GLY A 252 4.48 50.26 -18.57
N GLU A 253 3.91 50.60 -19.70
CA GLU A 253 2.48 50.39 -19.99
C GLU A 253 2.34 49.20 -20.93
N LEU A 254 1.38 48.33 -20.64
CA LEU A 254 1.04 47.24 -21.55
C LEU A 254 -0.42 46.84 -21.44
N ASP A 255 -0.93 46.33 -22.54
CA ASP A 255 -2.24 45.70 -22.58
C ASP A 255 -2.19 44.25 -22.18
N PHE A 256 -2.89 43.88 -21.12
CA PHE A 256 -2.91 42.50 -20.66
C PHE A 256 -4.34 41.98 -20.48
N THR A 257 -4.55 40.71 -20.78
CA THR A 257 -5.88 40.09 -20.66
C THR A 257 -6.09 39.57 -19.24
N TYR A 258 -7.21 39.97 -18.63
CA TYR A 258 -7.63 39.42 -17.35
C TYR A 258 -7.99 37.95 -17.46
N PHE A 259 -7.52 37.14 -16.52
CA PHE A 259 -7.90 35.74 -16.38
C PHE A 259 -8.28 35.47 -14.92
N ASN A 260 -9.54 35.17 -14.70
CA ASN A 260 -10.04 34.85 -13.38
C ASN A 260 -9.34 33.59 -12.78
N ALA A 261 -9.48 33.39 -11.46
CA ALA A 261 -8.79 32.34 -10.75
C ALA A 261 -9.17 30.92 -11.25
N VAL A 262 -10.46 30.68 -11.50
CA VAL A 262 -10.96 29.39 -12.02
C VAL A 262 -10.42 29.09 -13.41
N TYR A 263 -10.45 30.10 -14.31
CA TYR A 263 -9.90 29.93 -15.66
C TYR A 263 -8.40 29.68 -15.64
N THR A 264 -7.67 30.36 -14.74
CA THR A 264 -6.22 30.14 -14.58
C THR A 264 -5.89 28.69 -14.31
N VAL A 265 -6.62 28.05 -13.39
CA VAL A 265 -6.43 26.62 -13.06
C VAL A 265 -6.83 25.72 -14.25
N LYS A 266 -8.00 25.97 -14.87
CA LYS A 266 -8.47 25.20 -16.03
C LYS A 266 -7.51 25.27 -17.22
N ASN A 267 -7.00 26.48 -17.51
CA ASN A 267 -6.04 26.70 -18.59
C ASN A 267 -4.68 26.06 -18.30
N ALA A 268 -4.23 26.11 -17.04
CA ALA A 268 -3.00 25.42 -16.63
C ALA A 268 -3.18 23.92 -16.77
N LEU A 269 -4.28 23.33 -16.32
CA LEU A 269 -4.58 21.90 -16.46
C LEU A 269 -4.57 21.45 -17.93
N ALA A 270 -5.20 22.23 -18.82
CA ALA A 270 -5.24 21.93 -20.26
C ALA A 270 -3.84 21.93 -20.92
N LYS A 271 -2.88 22.64 -20.35
CA LYS A 271 -1.51 22.80 -20.86
C LYS A 271 -0.48 21.88 -20.19
N VAL A 272 -0.87 21.08 -19.22
CA VAL A 272 0.02 20.14 -18.53
C VAL A 272 0.55 19.09 -19.51
N LYS A 273 1.88 18.95 -19.58
CA LYS A 273 2.57 17.98 -20.43
C LYS A 273 3.40 16.97 -19.67
N ASP A 274 3.68 17.24 -18.39
CA ASP A 274 4.55 16.43 -17.55
C ASP A 274 4.01 16.31 -16.10
N GLU A 275 4.56 15.39 -15.36
CA GLU A 275 4.19 15.12 -13.95
C GLU A 275 4.46 16.35 -13.05
N LYS A 276 5.51 17.11 -13.36
CA LYS A 276 5.90 18.29 -12.59
C LYS A 276 4.89 19.44 -12.76
N GLY A 277 4.36 19.59 -13.97
CA GLY A 277 3.25 20.50 -14.29
C GLY A 277 1.96 20.07 -13.58
N MET A 278 1.67 18.75 -13.59
CA MET A 278 0.50 18.20 -12.91
C MET A 278 0.53 18.50 -11.40
N LYS A 279 1.63 18.22 -10.71
CA LYS A 279 1.78 18.51 -9.26
C LYS A 279 1.55 19.98 -8.90
N ARG A 280 1.83 20.90 -9.83
CA ARG A 280 1.57 22.34 -9.61
C ARG A 280 0.09 22.71 -9.67
N VAL A 281 -0.67 22.02 -10.53
CA VAL A 281 -2.11 22.30 -10.74
C VAL A 281 -2.96 21.50 -9.77
N GLU A 282 -2.53 20.28 -9.43
CA GLU A 282 -3.28 19.31 -8.63
C GLU A 282 -3.74 19.86 -7.27
N LYS A 283 -2.95 20.72 -6.64
CA LYS A 283 -3.33 21.40 -5.38
C LYS A 283 -4.55 22.32 -5.46
N PHE A 284 -4.99 22.65 -6.67
CA PHE A 284 -6.19 23.46 -6.95
C PHE A 284 -7.35 22.64 -7.49
N LEU A 285 -7.20 21.33 -7.54
CA LEU A 285 -8.21 20.41 -8.05
C LEU A 285 -8.73 19.50 -6.93
N LYS A 286 -10.01 19.21 -7.00
CA LYS A 286 -10.65 18.15 -6.23
C LYS A 286 -11.27 17.15 -7.17
N GLU A 287 -11.37 15.90 -6.72
CA GLU A 287 -12.11 14.86 -7.41
C GLU A 287 -13.55 14.84 -6.91
N ASP A 288 -14.48 15.11 -7.80
CA ASP A 288 -15.92 15.02 -7.54
C ASP A 288 -16.49 13.82 -8.30
N VAL A 289 -17.55 13.23 -7.76
CA VAL A 289 -18.29 12.17 -8.45
C VAL A 289 -18.82 12.70 -9.79
N CYS A 290 -18.68 11.94 -10.86
CA CYS A 290 -19.14 12.33 -12.18
C CYS A 290 -20.67 12.58 -12.16
N PRO A 291 -21.16 13.78 -12.52
CA PRO A 291 -22.59 14.12 -12.45
C PRO A 291 -23.46 13.35 -13.45
N ASP A 292 -22.87 12.79 -14.53
CA ASP A 292 -23.63 12.09 -15.57
C ASP A 292 -23.83 10.61 -15.23
N CYS A 293 -22.77 9.95 -14.73
CA CYS A 293 -22.86 8.54 -14.37
C CYS A 293 -23.00 8.29 -12.86
N HIS A 294 -22.92 9.32 -12.03
CA HIS A 294 -23.01 9.21 -10.56
C HIS A 294 -22.06 8.16 -9.97
N GLY A 295 -20.82 8.11 -10.47
CA GLY A 295 -19.80 7.16 -10.00
C GLY A 295 -19.83 5.80 -10.67
N THR A 296 -20.87 5.41 -11.39
CA THR A 296 -21.01 4.05 -11.98
C THR A 296 -20.03 3.78 -13.12
N ARG A 297 -19.34 4.78 -13.64
CA ARG A 297 -18.38 4.69 -14.77
C ARG A 297 -19.02 4.37 -16.12
N LEU A 298 -20.29 3.91 -16.13
CA LEU A 298 -21.01 3.41 -17.30
C LEU A 298 -21.83 4.49 -17.99
N SER A 299 -21.93 4.40 -19.31
CA SER A 299 -22.86 5.19 -20.10
C SER A 299 -24.32 4.85 -19.80
N ALA A 300 -25.25 5.69 -20.19
CA ALA A 300 -26.69 5.41 -20.04
C ALA A 300 -27.13 4.14 -20.79
N VAL A 301 -26.53 3.90 -21.96
CA VAL A 301 -26.78 2.68 -22.77
C VAL A 301 -26.28 1.42 -22.04
N ALA A 302 -25.11 1.47 -21.46
CA ALA A 302 -24.55 0.32 -20.72
C ALA A 302 -25.29 0.03 -19.40
N ARG A 303 -26.00 1.01 -18.84
CA ARG A 303 -26.87 0.83 -17.65
C ARG A 303 -28.30 0.41 -17.99
N ALA A 304 -28.68 0.43 -19.26
CA ALA A 304 -30.06 0.12 -19.65
C ALA A 304 -30.46 -1.36 -19.51
N PRO A 305 -29.63 -2.35 -19.85
CA PRO A 305 -29.99 -3.77 -19.70
C PRO A 305 -30.36 -4.16 -18.26
N LYS A 306 -31.35 -4.98 -18.10
CA LYS A 306 -31.82 -5.49 -16.79
C LYS A 306 -31.84 -7.01 -16.76
N LEU A 307 -31.17 -7.59 -15.78
CA LEU A 307 -31.23 -9.03 -15.49
C LEU A 307 -31.87 -9.22 -14.11
N ARG A 308 -32.92 -10.03 -14.06
CA ARG A 308 -33.82 -10.18 -12.88
C ARG A 308 -34.26 -8.78 -12.33
N GLY A 309 -34.53 -7.83 -13.21
CA GLY A 309 -34.97 -6.47 -12.85
C GLY A 309 -33.86 -5.50 -12.43
N ILE A 310 -32.63 -5.97 -12.28
CA ILE A 310 -31.47 -5.19 -11.78
C ILE A 310 -30.57 -4.79 -12.95
N SER A 311 -30.11 -3.55 -12.99
CA SER A 311 -29.14 -3.06 -13.98
C SER A 311 -27.70 -3.41 -13.60
N LEU A 312 -26.79 -3.41 -14.59
CA LEU A 312 -25.39 -3.79 -14.40
C LEU A 312 -24.68 -2.95 -13.33
N ASP A 313 -24.91 -1.65 -13.30
CA ASP A 313 -24.34 -0.75 -12.30
C ASP A 313 -24.82 -1.12 -10.88
N LYS A 314 -26.10 -1.46 -10.70
CA LYS A 314 -26.63 -1.91 -9.41
C LYS A 314 -26.10 -3.28 -9.00
N ALA A 315 -25.94 -4.20 -9.94
CA ALA A 315 -25.29 -5.48 -9.64
C ALA A 315 -23.83 -5.30 -9.22
N CYS A 316 -23.10 -4.35 -9.80
CA CYS A 316 -21.71 -4.03 -9.42
C CYS A 316 -21.58 -3.43 -8.01
N THR A 317 -22.64 -2.81 -7.46
CA THR A 317 -22.63 -2.25 -6.09
C THR A 317 -23.05 -3.27 -5.02
N MET A 318 -23.50 -4.46 -5.39
CA MET A 318 -23.70 -5.56 -4.44
C MET A 318 -22.35 -6.02 -3.89
N THR A 319 -22.33 -6.45 -2.64
CA THR A 319 -21.19 -7.20 -2.11
C THR A 319 -21.01 -8.50 -2.89
N LEU A 320 -19.80 -9.02 -2.93
CA LEU A 320 -19.53 -10.27 -3.64
C LEU A 320 -20.37 -11.43 -3.10
N SER A 321 -20.64 -11.45 -1.79
CA SER A 321 -21.53 -12.46 -1.18
C SER A 321 -22.95 -12.35 -1.70
N GLU A 322 -23.55 -11.15 -1.68
CA GLU A 322 -24.90 -10.93 -2.21
C GLU A 322 -24.98 -11.22 -3.71
N LEU A 323 -23.96 -10.81 -4.48
CA LEU A 323 -23.91 -11.02 -5.91
C LEU A 323 -23.75 -12.51 -6.26
N TYR A 324 -23.00 -13.26 -5.45
CA TYR A 324 -22.86 -14.71 -5.60
C TYR A 324 -24.22 -15.40 -5.46
N ASP A 325 -24.96 -15.11 -4.40
CA ASP A 325 -26.29 -15.67 -4.16
C ASP A 325 -27.29 -15.24 -5.24
N TRP A 326 -27.22 -13.99 -5.67
CA TRP A 326 -28.08 -13.46 -6.73
C TRP A 326 -27.82 -14.15 -8.07
N VAL A 327 -26.54 -14.40 -8.43
CA VAL A 327 -26.17 -15.07 -9.69
C VAL A 327 -26.65 -16.51 -9.73
N GLN A 328 -26.63 -17.24 -8.60
CA GLN A 328 -27.16 -18.63 -8.55
C GLN A 328 -28.61 -18.72 -8.97
N GLY A 329 -29.42 -17.71 -8.67
CA GLY A 329 -30.82 -17.68 -9.08
C GLY A 329 -31.08 -17.16 -10.50
N VAL A 330 -30.05 -16.80 -11.29
CA VAL A 330 -30.24 -16.29 -12.65
C VAL A 330 -30.81 -17.34 -13.60
N PRO A 331 -30.31 -18.58 -13.66
CA PRO A 331 -30.86 -19.61 -14.59
C PRO A 331 -32.34 -19.84 -14.40
N ASP A 332 -32.84 -19.91 -13.16
CA ASP A 332 -34.24 -20.18 -12.85
C ASP A 332 -35.19 -19.03 -13.23
N SER A 333 -34.66 -17.83 -13.36
CA SER A 333 -35.42 -16.63 -13.76
C SER A 333 -35.63 -16.52 -15.29
N LEU A 334 -35.04 -17.41 -16.06
CA LEU A 334 -35.02 -17.36 -17.52
C LEU A 334 -35.93 -18.45 -18.15
N PRO A 335 -36.36 -18.24 -19.41
CA PRO A 335 -37.03 -19.28 -20.18
C PRO A 335 -36.26 -20.61 -20.18
N GLU A 336 -36.98 -21.74 -20.18
CA GLU A 336 -36.37 -23.06 -20.03
C GLU A 336 -35.28 -23.35 -21.06
N GLU A 337 -35.50 -22.93 -22.29
CA GLU A 337 -34.55 -23.12 -23.40
C GLU A 337 -33.22 -22.32 -23.21
N MET A 338 -33.19 -21.29 -22.37
CA MET A 338 -31.99 -20.49 -22.08
C MET A 338 -31.20 -21.00 -20.87
N ARG A 339 -31.81 -21.82 -20.00
CA ARG A 339 -31.22 -22.27 -18.73
C ARG A 339 -29.87 -22.98 -18.86
N PRO A 340 -29.65 -23.87 -19.83
CA PRO A 340 -28.37 -24.56 -19.96
C PRO A 340 -27.21 -23.58 -20.24
N MET A 341 -27.43 -22.64 -21.16
CA MET A 341 -26.45 -21.61 -21.46
C MET A 341 -26.22 -20.65 -20.26
N ALA A 342 -27.31 -20.26 -19.60
CA ALA A 342 -27.24 -19.42 -18.42
C ALA A 342 -26.47 -20.12 -17.29
N GLY A 343 -26.71 -21.41 -17.06
CA GLY A 343 -26.00 -22.24 -16.11
C GLY A 343 -24.48 -22.21 -16.34
N SER A 344 -24.04 -22.43 -17.58
CA SER A 344 -22.62 -22.42 -17.92
C SER A 344 -21.96 -21.06 -17.69
N ILE A 345 -22.63 -19.94 -18.04
CA ILE A 345 -22.09 -18.60 -17.81
C ILE A 345 -22.04 -18.28 -16.30
N CYS A 346 -23.09 -18.65 -15.56
CA CYS A 346 -23.16 -18.44 -14.12
C CYS A 346 -22.14 -19.30 -13.37
N GLU A 347 -21.90 -20.54 -13.79
CA GLU A 347 -20.89 -21.41 -13.20
C GLU A 347 -19.48 -20.86 -13.33
N ALA A 348 -19.13 -20.25 -14.47
CA ALA A 348 -17.85 -19.57 -14.66
C ALA A 348 -17.66 -18.39 -13.68
N PHE A 349 -18.74 -17.67 -13.34
CA PHE A 349 -18.71 -16.61 -12.34
C PHE A 349 -18.61 -17.18 -10.93
N THR A 350 -19.51 -18.10 -10.55
CA THR A 350 -19.61 -18.62 -9.19
C THR A 350 -18.38 -19.40 -8.78
N GLY A 351 -17.72 -20.13 -9.71
CA GLY A 351 -16.48 -20.84 -9.45
C GLY A 351 -15.32 -19.90 -9.05
N THR A 352 -15.23 -18.72 -9.67
CA THR A 352 -14.23 -17.71 -9.28
C THR A 352 -14.65 -16.97 -8.01
N ALA A 353 -15.94 -16.61 -7.91
CA ALA A 353 -16.47 -15.86 -6.76
C ALA A 353 -16.34 -16.67 -5.47
N ARG A 354 -16.59 -17.97 -5.48
CA ARG A 354 -16.46 -18.85 -4.31
C ARG A 354 -15.06 -18.77 -3.68
N ARG A 355 -14.01 -18.86 -4.50
CA ARG A 355 -12.64 -18.77 -4.02
C ARG A 355 -12.32 -17.41 -3.37
N LEU A 356 -12.88 -16.33 -3.91
CA LEU A 356 -12.76 -15.00 -3.32
C LEU A 356 -13.51 -14.91 -1.99
N LEU A 357 -14.66 -15.59 -1.87
CA LEU A 357 -15.40 -15.69 -0.60
C LEU A 357 -14.58 -16.47 0.44
N ASP A 358 -13.99 -17.60 0.05
CA ASP A 358 -13.14 -18.42 0.92
C ASP A 358 -11.90 -17.61 1.40
N LEU A 359 -11.37 -16.73 0.55
CA LEU A 359 -10.30 -15.77 0.91
C LEU A 359 -10.78 -14.57 1.73
N GLY A 360 -12.06 -14.54 2.16
CA GLY A 360 -12.61 -13.49 3.00
C GLY A 360 -12.82 -12.14 2.30
N LEU A 361 -13.03 -12.12 0.97
CA LEU A 361 -13.27 -10.91 0.19
C LEU A 361 -14.76 -10.68 -0.12
N GLY A 362 -15.67 -11.40 0.55
CA GLY A 362 -17.11 -11.36 0.32
C GLY A 362 -17.76 -9.99 0.49
N TYR A 363 -17.17 -9.12 1.28
CA TYR A 363 -17.66 -7.77 1.56
C TYR A 363 -17.31 -6.73 0.46
N LEU A 364 -16.41 -7.06 -0.48
CA LEU A 364 -16.03 -6.15 -1.56
C LEU A 364 -17.08 -6.12 -2.66
N THR A 365 -17.26 -4.96 -3.27
CA THR A 365 -18.13 -4.75 -4.43
C THR A 365 -17.32 -4.72 -5.72
N LEU A 366 -17.91 -5.13 -6.86
CA LEU A 366 -17.18 -5.20 -8.12
C LEU A 366 -16.73 -3.81 -8.64
N ASP A 367 -17.42 -2.76 -8.26
CA ASP A 367 -17.09 -1.36 -8.62
C ASP A 367 -16.04 -0.72 -7.72
N ARG A 368 -15.67 -1.38 -6.60
CA ARG A 368 -14.62 -0.89 -5.68
C ARG A 368 -13.33 -0.63 -6.44
N SER A 369 -12.82 0.59 -6.35
CA SER A 369 -11.55 0.97 -6.99
C SER A 369 -10.41 0.10 -6.49
N ALA A 370 -9.65 -0.53 -7.38
CA ALA A 370 -8.53 -1.38 -7.01
C ALA A 370 -7.38 -0.60 -6.30
N ALA A 371 -7.30 0.70 -6.53
CA ALA A 371 -6.35 1.58 -5.83
C ALA A 371 -6.69 1.76 -4.34
N THR A 372 -7.96 1.58 -3.94
CA THR A 372 -8.41 1.70 -2.55
C THR A 372 -8.36 0.38 -1.77
N LEU A 373 -7.95 -0.71 -2.42
CA LEU A 373 -7.78 -2.00 -1.76
C LEU A 373 -6.49 -2.00 -0.93
N SER A 374 -6.53 -2.61 0.23
CA SER A 374 -5.34 -2.88 1.05
C SER A 374 -4.36 -3.80 0.32
N THR A 375 -3.12 -3.88 0.79
CA THR A 375 -2.10 -4.75 0.21
C THR A 375 -2.54 -6.22 0.23
N GLY A 376 -3.08 -6.69 1.38
CA GLY A 376 -3.58 -8.07 1.51
C GLY A 376 -4.80 -8.35 0.61
N GLU A 377 -5.74 -7.39 0.45
CA GLU A 377 -6.87 -7.55 -0.47
C GLU A 377 -6.42 -7.68 -1.93
N ARG A 378 -5.45 -6.85 -2.35
CA ARG A 378 -4.85 -6.94 -3.69
C ARG A 378 -4.14 -8.27 -3.92
N GLN A 379 -3.40 -8.76 -2.93
CA GLN A 379 -2.69 -10.03 -3.03
C GLN A 379 -3.65 -11.21 -3.14
N ARG A 380 -4.70 -11.26 -2.30
CA ARG A 380 -5.75 -12.29 -2.36
C ARG A 380 -6.52 -12.26 -3.67
N MET A 381 -6.81 -11.07 -4.19
CA MET A 381 -7.40 -10.90 -5.52
C MET A 381 -6.53 -11.51 -6.62
N GLN A 382 -5.22 -11.30 -6.57
CA GLN A 382 -4.27 -11.90 -7.52
C GLN A 382 -4.17 -13.42 -7.35
N LEU A 383 -4.18 -13.93 -6.12
CA LEU A 383 -4.16 -15.36 -5.84
C LEU A 383 -5.39 -16.04 -6.42
N ALA A 384 -6.59 -15.53 -6.17
CA ALA A 384 -7.82 -16.07 -6.73
C ALA A 384 -7.82 -16.11 -8.27
N ARG A 385 -7.20 -15.09 -8.89
CA ARG A 385 -7.03 -15.05 -10.34
C ARG A 385 -6.05 -16.11 -10.84
N ALA A 386 -4.94 -16.31 -10.15
CA ALA A 386 -3.92 -17.29 -10.54
C ALA A 386 -4.47 -18.73 -10.51
N VAL A 387 -5.28 -19.05 -9.50
CA VAL A 387 -5.87 -20.38 -9.30
C VAL A 387 -7.02 -20.67 -10.30
N ARG A 388 -7.64 -19.64 -10.88
CA ARG A 388 -8.75 -19.81 -11.82
C ARG A 388 -8.42 -20.68 -13.04
N ASN A 389 -7.19 -20.62 -13.51
CA ASN A 389 -6.80 -21.18 -14.81
C ASN A 389 -6.57 -22.69 -14.83
N ARG A 390 -6.71 -23.41 -13.68
CA ARG A 390 -6.49 -24.87 -13.54
C ARG A 390 -5.28 -25.37 -14.36
N THR A 391 -4.16 -24.65 -14.23
CA THR A 391 -2.89 -25.05 -14.82
C THR A 391 -2.30 -26.21 -14.02
N THR A 392 -1.60 -27.12 -14.68
CA THR A 392 -0.88 -28.23 -14.04
C THR A 392 0.60 -28.10 -14.30
N GLY A 393 1.44 -28.60 -13.38
CA GLY A 393 2.89 -28.60 -13.53
C GLY A 393 3.51 -27.19 -13.45
N VAL A 394 2.88 -26.29 -12.69
CA VAL A 394 3.36 -24.93 -12.44
C VAL A 394 3.88 -24.82 -11.00
N LEU A 395 4.92 -24.01 -10.82
CA LEU A 395 5.42 -23.60 -9.50
C LEU A 395 4.78 -22.26 -9.12
N TYR A 396 3.97 -22.25 -8.08
CA TYR A 396 3.45 -21.03 -7.47
C TYR A 396 4.36 -20.59 -6.33
N VAL A 397 4.91 -19.38 -6.41
CA VAL A 397 5.71 -18.76 -5.35
C VAL A 397 4.87 -17.68 -4.69
N LEU A 398 4.45 -17.91 -3.46
CA LEU A 398 3.61 -17.02 -2.66
C LEU A 398 4.48 -16.34 -1.61
N ASP A 399 4.63 -15.02 -1.72
CA ASP A 399 5.46 -14.23 -0.81
C ASP A 399 4.57 -13.51 0.21
N GLU A 400 4.56 -14.03 1.44
CA GLU A 400 3.76 -13.57 2.58
C GLU A 400 2.25 -13.44 2.26
N PRO A 401 1.58 -14.49 1.80
CA PRO A 401 0.17 -14.42 1.42
C PRO A 401 -0.78 -14.27 2.63
N SER A 402 -0.30 -14.50 3.87
CA SER A 402 -1.05 -14.28 5.12
C SER A 402 -1.19 -12.81 5.52
N ILE A 403 -0.49 -11.88 4.84
CA ILE A 403 -0.47 -10.45 5.20
C ILE A 403 -1.88 -9.87 5.40
N GLY A 404 -2.10 -9.27 6.58
CA GLY A 404 -3.36 -8.62 6.94
C GLY A 404 -4.55 -9.59 7.02
N LEU A 405 -4.29 -10.89 7.11
CA LEU A 405 -5.31 -11.89 7.37
C LEU A 405 -5.55 -12.06 8.86
N HIS A 406 -6.83 -12.02 9.22
CA HIS A 406 -7.25 -12.53 10.51
C HIS A 406 -7.11 -14.06 10.52
N PRO A 407 -6.77 -14.71 11.67
CA PRO A 407 -6.65 -16.17 11.77
C PRO A 407 -7.81 -16.96 11.16
N ALA A 408 -9.04 -16.47 11.29
CA ALA A 408 -10.22 -17.08 10.67
C ALA A 408 -10.16 -17.17 9.12
N ASN A 409 -9.40 -16.31 8.47
CA ASN A 409 -9.27 -16.28 7.01
C ASN A 409 -8.10 -17.12 6.48
N ILE A 410 -7.21 -17.57 7.36
CA ILE A 410 -6.07 -18.45 6.99
C ILE A 410 -6.58 -19.79 6.46
N VAL A 411 -7.67 -20.33 7.02
CA VAL A 411 -8.28 -21.58 6.55
C VAL A 411 -8.65 -21.51 5.08
N GLY A 412 -9.23 -20.40 4.62
CA GLY A 412 -9.57 -20.24 3.20
C GLY A 412 -8.33 -20.16 2.30
N LEU A 413 -7.27 -19.49 2.77
CA LEU A 413 -6.00 -19.40 2.06
C LEU A 413 -5.34 -20.79 1.92
N THR A 414 -5.33 -21.57 3.00
CA THR A 414 -4.82 -22.95 3.02
C THR A 414 -5.60 -23.84 2.05
N GLY A 415 -6.94 -23.75 2.04
CA GLY A 415 -7.79 -24.44 1.09
C GLY A 415 -7.42 -24.16 -0.36
N VAL A 416 -7.14 -22.89 -0.70
CA VAL A 416 -6.69 -22.51 -2.05
C VAL A 416 -5.33 -23.13 -2.40
N MET A 417 -4.41 -23.22 -1.45
CA MET A 417 -3.10 -23.85 -1.69
C MET A 417 -3.22 -25.36 -1.90
N HIS A 418 -4.08 -26.02 -1.13
CA HIS A 418 -4.38 -27.47 -1.34
C HIS A 418 -5.03 -27.72 -2.69
N ASP A 419 -5.96 -26.85 -3.15
CA ASP A 419 -6.55 -26.93 -4.50
C ASP A 419 -5.46 -26.86 -5.58
N LEU A 420 -4.49 -25.93 -5.45
CA LEU A 420 -3.37 -25.83 -6.39
C LEU A 420 -2.53 -27.12 -6.45
N VAL A 421 -2.24 -27.72 -5.31
CA VAL A 421 -1.47 -28.96 -5.24
C VAL A 421 -2.30 -30.14 -5.79
N ALA A 422 -3.58 -30.22 -5.49
CA ALA A 422 -4.50 -31.24 -6.02
C ALA A 422 -4.64 -31.16 -7.56
N ASP A 423 -4.53 -29.94 -8.12
CA ASP A 423 -4.47 -29.73 -9.58
C ASP A 423 -3.07 -30.09 -10.18
N GLY A 424 -2.15 -30.66 -9.41
CA GLY A 424 -0.82 -31.13 -9.88
C GLY A 424 0.24 -30.03 -9.99
N ASN A 425 0.16 -29.02 -9.15
CA ASN A 425 1.13 -27.93 -9.06
C ASN A 425 2.00 -28.04 -7.80
N SER A 426 3.05 -27.23 -7.75
CA SER A 426 3.90 -27.07 -6.56
C SER A 426 3.72 -25.68 -5.97
N VAL A 427 3.70 -25.56 -4.65
CA VAL A 427 3.54 -24.28 -3.95
C VAL A 427 4.76 -24.04 -3.07
N ILE A 428 5.45 -22.92 -3.30
CA ILE A 428 6.45 -22.37 -2.38
C ILE A 428 5.80 -21.24 -1.62
N LEU A 429 5.74 -21.38 -0.32
CA LEU A 429 5.15 -20.42 0.61
C LEU A 429 6.26 -19.75 1.40
N VAL A 430 6.52 -18.48 1.22
CA VAL A 430 7.35 -17.68 2.13
C VAL A 430 6.41 -17.02 3.12
N ASP A 431 6.47 -17.43 4.37
CA ASP A 431 5.60 -16.83 5.40
C ASP A 431 6.26 -16.87 6.78
N HIS A 432 5.70 -16.13 7.71
CA HIS A 432 6.08 -16.04 9.10
C HIS A 432 4.99 -16.56 10.04
N ASP A 433 3.75 -16.60 9.57
CA ASP A 433 2.62 -17.07 10.35
C ASP A 433 2.70 -18.58 10.59
N THR A 434 2.76 -18.93 11.86
CA THR A 434 2.88 -20.34 12.27
C THR A 434 1.65 -21.17 11.96
N GLN A 435 0.46 -20.57 11.84
CA GLN A 435 -0.76 -21.30 11.48
C GLN A 435 -0.66 -21.83 10.05
N ILE A 436 -0.23 -20.98 9.11
CA ILE A 436 -0.11 -21.37 7.71
C ILE A 436 1.11 -22.28 7.48
N LEU A 437 2.20 -22.07 8.22
CA LEU A 437 3.38 -22.95 8.14
C LEU A 437 3.10 -24.37 8.63
N LYS A 438 2.21 -24.54 9.60
CA LYS A 438 1.76 -25.87 10.07
C LYS A 438 1.02 -26.69 9.01
N GLU A 439 0.45 -26.02 8.01
CA GLU A 439 -0.25 -26.67 6.90
C GLU A 439 0.68 -27.01 5.73
N SER A 440 1.98 -26.73 5.86
CA SER A 440 2.97 -27.12 4.84
C SER A 440 3.32 -28.62 4.96
N ASP A 441 3.57 -29.27 3.82
CA ASP A 441 4.08 -30.66 3.79
C ASP A 441 5.57 -30.72 4.16
N TRP A 442 6.32 -29.66 3.79
CA TRP A 442 7.74 -29.53 3.98
C TRP A 442 8.10 -28.10 4.37
N ILE A 443 9.06 -27.94 5.27
CA ILE A 443 9.60 -26.64 5.69
C ILE A 443 11.09 -26.58 5.38
N ILE A 444 11.52 -25.41 4.89
CA ILE A 444 12.93 -25.02 4.75
C ILE A 444 13.13 -23.77 5.59
N GLU A 445 13.94 -23.86 6.62
CA GLU A 445 14.22 -22.73 7.50
C GLU A 445 15.56 -22.08 7.13
N MET A 446 15.49 -20.77 6.87
CA MET A 446 16.62 -19.93 6.51
C MET A 446 17.13 -19.15 7.74
N GLY A 447 18.44 -19.13 7.93
CA GLY A 447 19.02 -18.47 9.08
C GLY A 447 20.55 -18.50 9.09
N PRO A 448 21.17 -18.48 10.30
CA PRO A 448 20.54 -18.31 11.61
C PRO A 448 20.12 -16.87 11.96
N GLU A 449 20.73 -15.87 11.33
CA GLU A 449 20.49 -14.44 11.57
C GLU A 449 20.18 -13.73 10.25
N ALA A 450 19.95 -12.44 10.34
CA ALA A 450 19.72 -11.57 9.19
C ALA A 450 21.04 -11.16 8.48
N GLY A 451 20.93 -10.70 7.23
CA GLY A 451 22.01 -10.07 6.48
C GLY A 451 23.23 -10.96 6.26
N ALA A 452 24.41 -10.45 6.58
CA ALA A 452 25.69 -11.15 6.34
C ALA A 452 25.85 -12.46 7.13
N LYS A 453 25.17 -12.62 8.23
CA LYS A 453 25.20 -13.84 9.07
C LYS A 453 24.11 -14.84 8.72
N GLY A 454 23.13 -14.45 7.89
CA GLY A 454 22.08 -15.31 7.35
C GLY A 454 22.50 -16.06 6.08
N GLY A 455 21.51 -16.45 5.30
CA GLY A 455 21.67 -17.02 3.96
C GLY A 455 22.07 -18.50 3.95
N ARG A 456 21.77 -19.23 5.02
CA ARG A 456 21.98 -20.69 5.12
C ARG A 456 20.67 -21.38 5.41
N VAL A 457 20.54 -22.64 5.00
CA VAL A 457 19.50 -23.55 5.48
C VAL A 457 19.94 -24.05 6.85
N ILE A 458 19.15 -23.84 7.90
CA ILE A 458 19.44 -24.25 9.28
C ILE A 458 18.65 -25.50 9.70
N ALA A 459 17.46 -25.68 9.14
CA ALA A 459 16.64 -26.87 9.31
C ALA A 459 15.80 -27.11 8.05
N GLN A 460 15.50 -28.38 7.74
CA GLN A 460 14.52 -28.71 6.68
C GLN A 460 13.92 -30.10 6.93
N GLY A 461 12.68 -30.27 6.52
CA GLY A 461 11.95 -31.54 6.68
C GLY A 461 10.44 -31.31 6.81
N THR A 462 9.74 -32.37 7.22
CA THR A 462 8.31 -32.23 7.58
C THR A 462 8.15 -31.27 8.75
N VAL A 463 6.95 -30.73 8.93
CA VAL A 463 6.63 -29.82 10.04
C VAL A 463 7.06 -30.42 11.40
N SER A 464 6.77 -31.72 11.62
CA SER A 464 7.16 -32.42 12.85
C SER A 464 8.67 -32.56 13.00
N ALA A 465 9.40 -32.79 11.91
CA ALA A 465 10.85 -32.88 11.94
C ALA A 465 11.50 -31.54 12.30
N VAL A 466 11.08 -30.47 11.68
CA VAL A 466 11.57 -29.10 11.97
C VAL A 466 11.18 -28.66 13.39
N ALA A 467 9.96 -28.99 13.85
CA ALA A 467 9.52 -28.70 15.22
C ALA A 467 10.40 -29.39 16.29
N ALA A 468 10.97 -30.56 15.98
CA ALA A 468 11.83 -31.32 16.88
C ALA A 468 13.32 -30.99 16.73
N ASP A 469 13.73 -30.25 15.69
CA ASP A 469 15.13 -29.94 15.42
C ASP A 469 15.65 -28.85 16.37
N PRO A 470 16.67 -29.12 17.19
CA PRO A 470 17.20 -28.11 18.11
C PRO A 470 17.91 -26.94 17.42
N ALA A 471 18.27 -27.06 16.13
CA ALA A 471 18.83 -25.98 15.34
C ALA A 471 17.75 -25.03 14.82
N SER A 472 16.47 -25.46 14.80
CA SER A 472 15.35 -24.68 14.30
C SER A 472 14.96 -23.56 15.26
N GLN A 473 14.83 -22.36 14.73
CA GLN A 473 14.34 -21.18 15.47
C GLN A 473 12.81 -21.07 15.42
N ILE A 474 12.18 -21.56 14.33
CA ILE A 474 10.72 -21.60 14.21
C ILE A 474 10.11 -22.82 14.91
N GLY A 475 10.88 -23.89 15.11
CA GLY A 475 10.44 -25.16 15.68
C GLY A 475 9.64 -25.03 16.99
N PRO A 476 10.10 -24.27 17.99
CA PRO A 476 9.37 -24.05 19.24
C PRO A 476 7.96 -23.46 19.03
N PHE A 477 7.78 -22.63 18.00
CA PHE A 477 6.47 -22.01 17.66
C PHE A 477 5.56 -22.96 16.87
N LEU A 478 6.14 -23.91 16.15
CA LEU A 478 5.39 -24.97 15.46
C LEU A 478 4.85 -26.02 16.43
N SER A 479 5.52 -26.27 17.53
CA SER A 479 5.12 -27.28 18.52
C SER A 479 3.90 -26.91 19.35
N GLY A 480 3.44 -25.65 19.30
CA GLY A 480 2.22 -25.20 19.99
C GLY A 480 2.38 -25.09 21.50
N ALA A 481 3.57 -24.75 22.00
CA ALA A 481 3.78 -24.49 23.44
C ALA A 481 2.86 -23.36 23.92
N PRO A 482 2.25 -23.46 25.14
CA PRO A 482 1.37 -22.45 25.67
C PRO A 482 2.12 -21.13 25.86
N GLU A 483 1.60 -20.06 25.26
CA GLU A 483 2.28 -18.79 25.18
C GLU A 483 1.85 -17.86 26.30
N ALA A 484 2.82 -17.59 27.19
CA ALA A 484 2.67 -16.50 28.17
C ALA A 484 2.76 -15.13 27.45
N PRO A 485 2.14 -14.08 27.97
CA PRO A 485 2.31 -12.74 27.41
C PRO A 485 3.80 -12.38 27.32
N LEU A 486 4.21 -11.85 26.18
CA LEU A 486 5.62 -11.53 25.91
C LEU A 486 6.10 -10.23 26.57
N ARG A 487 5.18 -9.52 27.27
CA ARG A 487 5.47 -8.31 28.05
C ARG A 487 4.62 -8.27 29.34
N PRO A 488 5.04 -7.53 30.37
CA PRO A 488 4.20 -7.27 31.54
C PRO A 488 2.98 -6.43 31.13
N ARG A 489 1.80 -6.80 31.59
CA ARG A 489 0.54 -6.10 31.33
C ARG A 489 0.05 -5.38 32.58
N ALA A 490 -0.72 -4.29 32.37
CA ALA A 490 -1.39 -3.59 33.47
C ALA A 490 -2.46 -4.47 34.09
N GLY A 491 -2.59 -4.40 35.44
CA GLY A 491 -3.68 -5.02 36.11
C GLY A 491 -5.03 -4.38 35.75
N LYS A 492 -6.12 -5.16 35.84
CA LYS A 492 -7.46 -4.66 35.48
C LYS A 492 -7.86 -3.42 36.34
N ALA A 493 -7.46 -3.36 37.59
CA ALA A 493 -7.72 -2.23 38.48
C ALA A 493 -7.01 -0.94 38.03
N ASP A 494 -5.83 -1.06 37.37
CA ASP A 494 -5.00 0.06 36.97
C ASP A 494 -5.20 0.45 35.51
N MET A 495 -6.07 -0.25 34.78
CA MET A 495 -6.25 -0.10 33.34
C MET A 495 -6.48 1.35 32.93
N PHE A 496 -7.35 2.06 33.61
CA PHE A 496 -7.76 3.43 33.32
C PHE A 496 -7.15 4.49 34.25
N ALA A 497 -6.17 4.11 35.07
CA ALA A 497 -5.60 5.00 36.10
C ALA A 497 -4.93 6.26 35.53
N GLN A 498 -4.41 6.20 34.30
CA GLN A 498 -3.78 7.32 33.64
C GLN A 498 -4.74 8.18 32.80
N GLY A 499 -6.05 7.92 32.89
CA GLY A 499 -7.08 8.59 32.10
C GLY A 499 -7.49 7.81 30.86
N VAL A 500 -8.35 8.44 30.08
CA VAL A 500 -9.00 7.80 28.94
C VAL A 500 -9.05 8.72 27.72
N ILE A 501 -9.14 8.12 26.54
CA ILE A 501 -9.57 8.76 25.32
C ILE A 501 -10.97 8.25 25.01
N HIS A 502 -11.95 9.15 24.84
CA HIS A 502 -13.30 8.82 24.40
C HIS A 502 -13.51 9.29 22.98
N LEU A 503 -14.07 8.43 22.14
CA LEU A 503 -14.50 8.74 20.79
C LEU A 503 -15.95 8.29 20.62
N ALA A 504 -16.80 9.16 20.07
CA ALA A 504 -18.15 8.80 19.64
C ALA A 504 -18.36 9.24 18.19
N THR A 505 -18.88 8.34 17.35
CA THR A 505 -19.09 8.57 15.93
C THR A 505 -20.55 8.39 15.51
N THR A 506 -20.92 8.99 14.40
CA THR A 506 -22.06 8.58 13.58
C THR A 506 -21.62 7.47 12.64
N GLN A 507 -22.48 7.07 11.72
CA GLN A 507 -22.11 6.10 10.68
C GLN A 507 -21.09 6.70 9.71
N ILE A 508 -20.06 5.92 9.40
CA ILE A 508 -19.08 6.20 8.37
C ILE A 508 -18.78 4.90 7.58
N HIS A 509 -18.98 4.92 6.28
CA HIS A 509 -18.89 3.73 5.43
C HIS A 509 -19.77 2.59 6.01
N THR A 510 -19.17 1.42 6.25
CA THR A 510 -19.84 0.27 6.88
C THR A 510 -19.81 0.31 8.40
N VAL A 511 -19.01 1.22 9.00
CA VAL A 511 -18.93 1.36 10.48
C VAL A 511 -20.19 2.03 11.01
N LYS A 512 -20.90 1.33 11.86
CA LYS A 512 -22.12 1.79 12.53
C LYS A 512 -21.76 2.88 13.57
N PRO A 513 -22.74 3.67 14.05
CA PRO A 513 -22.49 4.58 15.15
C PRO A 513 -21.90 3.81 16.34
N LEU A 514 -20.77 4.28 16.86
CA LEU A 514 -20.09 3.64 17.98
C LEU A 514 -19.61 4.67 19.01
N ALA A 515 -19.37 4.18 20.22
CA ALA A 515 -18.67 4.88 21.27
C ALA A 515 -17.59 3.95 21.84
N VAL A 516 -16.37 4.45 21.94
CA VAL A 516 -15.22 3.67 22.40
C VAL A 516 -14.44 4.46 23.45
N THR A 517 -13.94 3.74 24.45
CA THR A 517 -13.06 4.24 25.50
C THR A 517 -11.73 3.52 25.41
N ILE A 518 -10.65 4.26 25.28
CA ILE A 518 -9.29 3.76 25.14
C ILE A 518 -8.46 4.22 26.34
N PRO A 519 -7.79 3.30 27.08
CA PRO A 519 -6.98 3.68 28.23
C PRO A 519 -5.69 4.39 27.79
N LYS A 520 -5.35 5.48 28.49
CA LYS A 520 -4.09 6.21 28.26
C LYS A 520 -2.92 5.51 28.93
N GLY A 521 -1.72 5.67 28.34
CA GLY A 521 -0.49 5.07 28.84
C GLY A 521 -0.50 3.53 28.82
N ARG A 522 -1.26 2.93 27.93
CA ARG A 522 -1.45 1.49 27.79
C ARG A 522 -1.28 1.07 26.32
N LEU A 523 -0.99 -0.22 26.12
CA LEU A 523 -1.05 -0.86 24.81
C LEU A 523 -2.48 -1.30 24.54
N THR A 524 -3.16 -0.60 23.64
CA THR A 524 -4.49 -0.99 23.15
C THR A 524 -4.36 -1.60 21.77
N VAL A 525 -4.88 -2.80 21.56
CA VAL A 525 -4.95 -3.46 20.25
C VAL A 525 -6.37 -3.41 19.71
N VAL A 526 -6.53 -2.91 18.50
CA VAL A 526 -7.77 -2.95 17.73
C VAL A 526 -7.69 -4.10 16.74
N THR A 527 -8.51 -5.12 16.93
CA THR A 527 -8.51 -6.36 16.14
C THR A 527 -9.88 -6.65 15.53
N GLY A 528 -10.02 -7.78 14.85
CA GLY A 528 -11.24 -8.25 14.20
C GLY A 528 -11.02 -8.68 12.76
N VAL A 529 -11.99 -9.37 12.18
CA VAL A 529 -11.90 -9.92 10.82
C VAL A 529 -11.63 -8.85 9.76
N SER A 530 -11.13 -9.27 8.61
CA SER A 530 -10.90 -8.36 7.48
C SER A 530 -12.20 -7.65 7.05
N GLY A 531 -12.14 -6.34 6.83
CA GLY A 531 -13.30 -5.53 6.47
C GLY A 531 -14.25 -5.18 7.62
N SER A 532 -13.92 -5.49 8.89
CA SER A 532 -14.76 -5.18 10.07
C SER A 532 -14.78 -3.68 10.44
N GLY A 533 -13.96 -2.84 9.78
CA GLY A 533 -13.95 -1.39 9.99
C GLY A 533 -12.86 -0.87 10.93
N LYS A 534 -11.85 -1.67 11.29
CA LYS A 534 -10.71 -1.27 12.14
C LYS A 534 -10.02 0.01 11.66
N THR A 535 -9.57 -0.01 10.40
CA THR A 535 -8.88 1.11 9.76
C THR A 535 -9.77 2.37 9.76
N THR A 536 -11.05 2.23 9.43
CA THR A 536 -12.01 3.34 9.44
C THR A 536 -12.20 3.92 10.85
N MET A 537 -12.31 3.07 11.88
CA MET A 537 -12.43 3.54 13.26
C MET A 537 -11.17 4.27 13.74
N VAL A 538 -9.98 3.74 13.41
CA VAL A 538 -8.73 4.30 13.94
C VAL A 538 -8.19 5.41 13.04
N LEU A 539 -7.98 5.14 11.74
CA LEU A 539 -7.30 6.08 10.83
C LEU A 539 -8.21 7.16 10.28
N GLU A 540 -9.49 6.84 10.03
CA GLU A 540 -10.43 7.80 9.45
C GLU A 540 -11.29 8.52 10.50
N SER A 541 -11.36 8.00 11.74
CA SER A 541 -12.18 8.59 12.81
C SER A 541 -11.33 9.06 13.98
N LEU A 542 -10.58 8.18 14.67
CA LEU A 542 -9.86 8.53 15.89
C LEU A 542 -8.75 9.55 15.63
N ILE A 543 -7.87 9.30 14.66
CA ILE A 543 -6.74 10.21 14.36
C ILE A 543 -7.26 11.60 13.94
N PRO A 544 -8.15 11.75 12.93
CA PRO A 544 -8.65 13.07 12.55
C PRO A 544 -9.41 13.79 13.67
N ALA A 545 -10.11 13.05 14.56
CA ALA A 545 -10.79 13.62 15.70
C ALA A 545 -9.79 14.20 16.73
N LEU A 546 -8.72 13.44 17.04
CA LEU A 546 -7.66 13.89 17.94
C LEU A 546 -6.91 15.10 17.37
N GLU A 547 -6.53 15.06 16.10
CA GLU A 547 -5.84 16.18 15.43
C GLU A 547 -6.70 17.45 15.40
N ALA A 548 -8.00 17.33 15.11
CA ALA A 548 -8.93 18.46 15.15
C ALA A 548 -9.07 19.01 16.59
N GLY A 549 -9.16 18.12 17.58
CA GLY A 549 -9.24 18.53 19.00
C GLY A 549 -7.97 19.26 19.47
N ILE A 550 -6.79 18.78 19.10
CA ILE A 550 -5.50 19.39 19.42
C ILE A 550 -5.34 20.76 18.72
N SER A 551 -5.72 20.84 17.44
CA SER A 551 -5.55 22.05 16.63
C SER A 551 -6.67 23.08 16.79
N GLY A 552 -7.74 22.74 17.52
CA GLY A 552 -8.93 23.60 17.68
C GLY A 552 -9.76 23.75 16.40
N HIS A 553 -9.59 22.84 15.44
CA HIS A 553 -10.37 22.83 14.21
C HIS A 553 -11.74 22.16 14.41
N ALA A 554 -12.66 22.36 13.47
CA ALA A 554 -13.96 21.70 13.48
C ALA A 554 -13.76 20.17 13.33
N LEU A 555 -14.51 19.39 14.13
CA LEU A 555 -14.51 17.94 14.03
C LEU A 555 -15.03 17.49 12.67
N PRO A 556 -14.50 16.38 12.10
CA PRO A 556 -15.09 15.73 10.95
C PRO A 556 -16.58 15.46 11.13
N SER A 557 -17.39 15.55 10.08
CA SER A 557 -18.85 15.49 10.13
C SER A 557 -19.42 14.22 10.75
N HIS A 558 -18.68 13.11 10.71
CA HIS A 558 -19.08 11.83 11.30
C HIS A 558 -18.64 11.66 12.76
N ILE A 559 -17.90 12.61 13.32
CA ILE A 559 -17.47 12.57 14.72
C ILE A 559 -18.49 13.37 15.57
N ARG A 560 -19.10 12.69 16.54
CA ARG A 560 -20.01 13.32 17.51
C ARG A 560 -19.24 14.03 18.61
N SER A 561 -18.24 13.37 19.15
CA SER A 561 -17.41 13.92 20.23
C SER A 561 -16.08 13.17 20.32
N VAL A 562 -15.05 13.88 20.75
CA VAL A 562 -13.77 13.33 21.18
C VAL A 562 -13.35 14.00 22.47
N SER A 563 -12.80 13.24 23.39
CA SER A 563 -12.18 13.74 24.62
C SER A 563 -10.85 13.00 24.83
N ALA A 564 -9.77 13.77 24.92
CA ALA A 564 -8.42 13.23 25.08
C ALA A 564 -7.56 14.23 25.86
N GLU A 565 -7.95 14.49 27.12
CA GLU A 565 -7.29 15.46 27.98
C GLU A 565 -5.79 15.15 28.14
N GLY A 566 -4.94 16.15 27.95
CA GLY A 566 -3.49 16.03 28.07
C GLY A 566 -2.79 15.35 26.89
N ILE A 567 -3.47 15.10 25.76
CA ILE A 567 -2.84 14.66 24.52
C ILE A 567 -2.56 15.89 23.64
N ALA A 568 -1.30 16.05 23.23
CA ALA A 568 -0.82 17.15 22.39
C ALA A 568 -0.32 16.67 21.02
N HIS A 569 0.01 15.38 20.90
CA HIS A 569 0.60 14.84 19.69
C HIS A 569 -0.03 13.49 19.32
N VAL A 570 -0.34 13.33 18.02
CA VAL A 570 -0.74 12.06 17.42
C VAL A 570 0.26 11.69 16.34
N LYS A 571 0.75 10.44 16.36
CA LYS A 571 1.77 9.96 15.44
C LYS A 571 1.32 8.65 14.82
N LEU A 572 1.09 8.67 13.52
CA LEU A 572 0.78 7.48 12.74
C LEU A 572 2.08 6.83 12.23
N ILE A 573 2.23 5.55 12.52
CA ILE A 573 3.32 4.69 12.05
C ILE A 573 2.70 3.59 11.18
N ASP A 574 2.69 3.81 9.90
CA ASP A 574 2.13 2.91 8.90
C ASP A 574 3.21 2.30 7.99
N ALA A 575 2.83 1.31 7.19
CA ALA A 575 3.71 0.63 6.25
C ALA A 575 3.95 1.40 4.95
N THR A 576 3.53 2.67 4.84
CA THR A 576 3.81 3.49 3.66
C THR A 576 5.32 3.62 3.44
N PRO A 577 5.80 3.50 2.21
CA PRO A 577 7.23 3.61 1.92
C PRO A 577 7.82 4.91 2.44
N ILE A 578 9.00 4.82 3.05
CA ILE A 578 9.76 5.98 3.49
C ILE A 578 10.53 6.53 2.28
N GLY A 579 10.12 7.69 1.81
CA GLY A 579 10.78 8.36 0.68
C GLY A 579 10.47 7.70 -0.67
N ILE A 580 10.17 8.52 -1.65
CA ILE A 580 9.89 8.09 -3.04
C ILE A 580 11.19 8.08 -3.86
N ASN A 581 12.30 8.53 -3.27
CA ASN A 581 13.53 8.83 -3.98
C ASN A 581 14.66 7.87 -3.54
N VAL A 582 15.31 7.25 -4.51
CA VAL A 582 16.55 6.45 -4.34
C VAL A 582 17.68 7.19 -3.60
N ARG A 583 17.57 8.50 -3.41
CA ARG A 583 18.51 9.32 -2.63
C ARG A 583 18.29 9.27 -1.12
N SER A 584 17.19 8.69 -0.65
CA SER A 584 16.94 8.47 0.78
C SER A 584 17.56 7.14 1.21
N THR A 585 18.38 7.16 2.27
CA THR A 585 19.00 5.96 2.85
C THR A 585 18.64 5.81 4.32
N VAL A 586 18.85 4.62 4.89
CA VAL A 586 18.68 4.35 6.33
C VAL A 586 19.42 5.40 7.17
N ALA A 587 20.68 5.68 6.85
CA ALA A 587 21.48 6.68 7.57
C ALA A 587 20.94 8.11 7.45
N THR A 588 20.40 8.51 6.29
CA THR A 588 19.83 9.85 6.12
C THR A 588 18.53 10.00 6.88
N TYR A 589 17.67 8.98 6.81
CA TYR A 589 16.39 9.03 7.50
C TYR A 589 16.54 9.03 9.03
N ALA A 590 17.41 8.17 9.56
CA ALA A 590 17.72 8.13 10.99
C ALA A 590 18.57 9.35 11.46
N GLY A 591 18.93 10.26 10.56
CA GLY A 591 19.79 11.42 10.87
C GLY A 591 21.20 11.07 11.29
N VAL A 592 21.66 9.85 11.00
CA VAL A 592 23.04 9.39 11.23
C VAL A 592 23.99 10.05 10.25
N HIS A 593 23.61 10.13 9.00
CA HIS A 593 24.43 10.69 7.93
C HIS A 593 24.84 12.16 8.18
N ASP A 594 23.94 12.98 8.72
CA ASP A 594 24.23 14.37 9.01
C ASP A 594 25.29 14.52 10.11
N GLU A 595 25.26 13.66 11.12
CA GLU A 595 26.28 13.63 12.18
C GLU A 595 27.63 13.11 11.64
N LEU A 596 27.59 12.09 10.79
CA LEU A 596 28.81 11.59 10.12
C LEU A 596 29.47 12.67 9.26
N ARG A 597 28.70 13.41 8.47
CA ARG A 597 29.24 14.52 7.65
C ARG A 597 29.95 15.56 8.50
N LYS A 598 29.39 15.91 9.66
CA LYS A 598 30.03 16.84 10.62
C LYS A 598 31.34 16.28 11.20
N LEU A 599 31.35 14.96 11.48
CA LEU A 599 32.54 14.28 12.00
C LEU A 599 33.66 14.22 10.96
N TYR A 600 33.36 13.78 9.74
CA TYR A 600 34.35 13.70 8.67
C TYR A 600 34.91 15.06 8.29
N ALA A 601 34.09 16.11 8.27
CA ALA A 601 34.56 17.47 8.02
C ALA A 601 35.59 18.00 9.07
N ARG A 602 35.62 17.39 10.27
CA ARG A 602 36.58 17.75 11.34
C ARG A 602 37.86 16.92 11.28
N SER A 603 37.92 15.89 10.44
CA SER A 603 39.10 15.03 10.30
C SER A 603 40.29 15.84 9.75
N PRO A 604 41.56 15.45 10.08
CA PRO A 604 42.75 16.07 9.52
C PRO A 604 42.75 16.08 7.97
N ASP A 605 42.37 14.97 7.36
CA ASP A 605 42.34 14.80 5.90
C ASP A 605 41.38 15.77 5.23
N ALA A 606 40.17 15.95 5.81
CA ALA A 606 39.18 16.90 5.31
C ALA A 606 39.67 18.35 5.41
N LYS A 607 40.26 18.69 6.54
CA LYS A 607 40.85 20.04 6.74
C LYS A 607 41.96 20.33 5.76
N ALA A 608 42.87 19.37 5.53
CA ALA A 608 43.93 19.50 4.56
C ALA A 608 43.44 19.75 3.13
N ARG A 609 42.27 19.25 2.80
CA ARG A 609 41.60 19.40 1.50
C ARG A 609 40.56 20.52 1.45
N GLY A 610 40.37 21.26 2.55
CA GLY A 610 39.36 22.34 2.66
C GLY A 610 37.91 21.86 2.60
N CYS A 611 37.66 20.59 2.83
CA CYS A 611 36.30 20.00 2.76
C CYS A 611 35.44 20.37 3.98
N LYS A 612 34.24 20.81 3.74
CA LYS A 612 33.21 21.15 4.74
C LYS A 612 32.14 20.03 4.82
N ALA A 613 31.29 20.07 5.85
CA ALA A 613 30.23 19.10 6.03
C ALA A 613 29.27 19.00 4.82
N GLY A 614 29.07 20.08 4.06
CA GLY A 614 28.30 20.12 2.83
C GLY A 614 28.88 19.24 1.72
N ASP A 615 30.21 19.16 1.63
CA ASP A 615 30.91 18.42 0.57
C ASP A 615 30.70 16.91 0.66
N PHE A 616 30.42 16.41 1.86
CA PHE A 616 30.10 14.99 2.13
C PHE A 616 28.66 14.60 1.83
N SER A 617 27.83 15.52 1.33
CA SER A 617 26.47 15.17 0.89
C SER A 617 26.51 14.51 -0.49
N TYR A 618 26.10 13.26 -0.61
CA TYR A 618 25.96 12.63 -1.93
C TYR A 618 24.81 13.23 -2.77
N ASN A 619 23.96 14.08 -2.18
CA ASN A 619 22.89 14.77 -2.91
C ASN A 619 23.36 16.09 -3.57
N THR A 620 24.21 16.86 -2.87
CA THR A 620 24.58 18.22 -3.30
C THR A 620 26.08 18.53 -3.13
N GLY A 621 26.85 17.64 -2.46
CA GLY A 621 28.24 17.88 -2.14
C GLY A 621 29.21 17.66 -3.30
N SER A 622 30.40 18.23 -3.20
CA SER A 622 31.48 18.11 -4.20
C SER A 622 32.09 16.70 -4.25
N LEU A 623 31.95 15.90 -3.17
CA LEU A 623 32.45 14.53 -3.09
C LEU A 623 31.43 13.48 -3.61
N ARG A 624 30.32 13.89 -4.18
CA ARG A 624 29.37 12.98 -4.83
C ARG A 624 29.94 12.38 -6.11
N CYS A 625 29.48 11.20 -6.46
CA CYS A 625 29.89 10.57 -7.72
C CYS A 625 29.37 11.38 -8.94
N PRO A 626 30.24 11.82 -9.85
CA PRO A 626 29.80 12.57 -11.03
C PRO A 626 29.09 11.70 -12.07
N GLY A 627 29.37 10.40 -12.12
CA GLY A 627 28.78 9.48 -13.10
C GLY A 627 27.30 9.21 -12.86
N CYS A 628 26.87 9.14 -11.60
CA CYS A 628 25.46 8.91 -11.24
C CYS A 628 24.83 10.10 -10.48
N ASP A 629 25.51 11.21 -10.37
CA ASP A 629 25.05 12.37 -9.61
C ASP A 629 24.61 12.04 -8.17
N GLY A 630 25.29 11.05 -7.55
CA GLY A 630 25.02 10.61 -6.19
C GLY A 630 23.80 9.69 -6.00
N THR A 631 23.21 9.16 -7.06
CA THR A 631 22.13 8.16 -6.95
C THR A 631 22.63 6.75 -6.65
N GLY A 632 23.89 6.44 -6.96
CA GLY A 632 24.47 5.09 -6.86
C GLY A 632 24.12 4.20 -8.03
N VAL A 633 23.10 4.54 -8.80
CA VAL A 633 22.61 3.77 -9.95
C VAL A 633 22.54 4.63 -11.21
N VAL A 634 22.61 3.99 -12.36
CA VAL A 634 22.35 4.59 -13.67
C VAL A 634 21.11 3.92 -14.24
N SER A 635 20.09 4.72 -14.53
CA SER A 635 18.90 4.25 -15.21
C SER A 635 19.16 4.21 -16.71
N LEU A 636 19.00 3.05 -17.30
CA LEU A 636 19.07 2.86 -18.75
C LEU A 636 17.63 2.89 -19.31
N ASP A 637 17.32 3.93 -20.05
CA ASP A 637 16.11 3.98 -20.88
C ASP A 637 16.29 2.97 -22.03
N VAL A 638 15.67 1.82 -21.89
CA VAL A 638 15.62 0.81 -22.95
C VAL A 638 14.28 0.97 -23.65
N GLN A 639 14.27 1.61 -24.82
CA GLN A 639 13.06 1.82 -25.62
C GLN A 639 12.17 0.56 -25.62
N PHE A 640 10.91 0.71 -25.20
CA PHE A 640 9.89 -0.34 -25.09
C PHE A 640 10.06 -1.37 -23.94
N LEU A 641 10.99 -1.17 -23.00
CA LEU A 641 11.11 -1.95 -21.76
C LEU A 641 11.05 -0.99 -20.55
N PRO A 642 10.71 -1.50 -19.36
CA PRO A 642 10.87 -0.71 -18.13
C PRO A 642 12.33 -0.29 -17.97
N ASP A 643 12.55 0.91 -17.43
CA ASP A 643 13.89 1.41 -17.12
C ASP A 643 14.66 0.40 -16.28
N VAL A 644 15.84 0.04 -16.72
CA VAL A 644 16.74 -0.88 -16.00
C VAL A 644 17.74 -0.06 -15.20
N ASN A 645 17.65 -0.15 -13.88
CA ASN A 645 18.62 0.45 -12.98
C ASN A 645 19.82 -0.49 -12.78
N ILE A 646 21.01 -0.05 -13.16
CA ILE A 646 22.25 -0.76 -12.90
C ILE A 646 23.11 0.00 -11.89
N PRO A 647 23.89 -0.69 -11.03
CA PRO A 647 24.86 -0.02 -10.18
C PRO A 647 25.81 0.84 -11.03
N CYS A 648 26.04 2.07 -10.58
CA CYS A 648 26.91 2.99 -11.30
C CYS A 648 28.30 2.38 -11.47
N PRO A 649 28.87 2.29 -12.67
CA PRO A 649 30.17 1.67 -12.91
C PRO A 649 31.31 2.45 -12.21
N ASP A 650 31.17 3.76 -12.03
CA ASP A 650 32.21 4.59 -11.41
C ASP A 650 32.29 4.41 -9.90
N CYS A 651 31.14 4.46 -9.21
CA CYS A 651 31.09 4.36 -7.74
C CYS A 651 30.64 3.00 -7.22
N ARG A 652 30.18 2.10 -8.10
CA ARG A 652 29.70 0.75 -7.74
C ARG A 652 28.61 0.75 -6.65
N GLY A 653 27.74 1.76 -6.69
CA GLY A 653 26.64 1.91 -5.72
C GLY A 653 26.95 2.80 -4.52
N SER A 654 28.22 3.13 -4.23
CA SER A 654 28.59 3.91 -3.04
C SER A 654 28.11 5.36 -3.04
N ARG A 655 27.69 5.92 -4.19
CA ARG A 655 27.21 7.30 -4.38
C ARG A 655 28.29 8.37 -4.32
N TYR A 656 29.51 8.03 -3.95
CA TYR A 656 30.62 8.93 -3.73
C TYR A 656 31.69 8.82 -4.81
N ALA A 657 32.36 9.95 -5.08
CA ALA A 657 33.54 10.00 -5.90
C ALA A 657 34.72 9.34 -5.18
N ARG A 658 35.73 8.89 -5.95
CA ARG A 658 36.91 8.23 -5.42
C ARG A 658 37.64 9.07 -4.36
N ALA A 659 37.66 10.39 -4.51
CA ALA A 659 38.27 11.31 -3.56
C ALA A 659 37.68 11.23 -2.12
N ALA A 660 36.43 10.77 -1.97
CA ALA A 660 35.81 10.57 -0.67
C ALA A 660 36.46 9.44 0.16
N TYR A 661 37.06 8.44 -0.51
CA TYR A 661 37.74 7.32 0.15
C TYR A 661 39.08 7.71 0.79
N ASP A 662 39.67 8.77 0.33
CA ASP A 662 40.94 9.28 0.87
C ASP A 662 40.77 10.07 2.18
N ILE A 663 39.53 10.41 2.54
CA ILE A 663 39.20 11.12 3.78
C ILE A 663 38.72 10.10 4.81
N ARG A 664 39.56 9.87 5.81
CA ARG A 664 39.35 8.80 6.76
C ARG A 664 39.09 9.31 8.17
N LEU A 665 38.26 8.55 8.88
CA LEU A 665 38.01 8.76 10.29
C LEU A 665 38.55 7.55 11.05
N THR A 666 39.42 7.81 12.03
CA THR A 666 39.99 6.74 12.87
C THR A 666 39.32 6.76 14.24
N ASN A 667 38.89 5.59 14.71
CA ASN A 667 38.31 5.39 16.04
C ASN A 667 39.41 5.19 17.11
N ARG A 668 39.02 5.11 18.38
CA ARG A 668 39.98 4.92 19.50
C ARG A 668 40.71 3.56 19.46
N ALA A 669 40.14 2.56 18.79
CA ALA A 669 40.76 1.24 18.60
C ALA A 669 41.77 1.23 17.44
N GLY A 670 42.02 2.37 16.77
CA GLY A 670 42.96 2.47 15.65
C GLY A 670 42.40 2.01 14.31
N GLN A 671 41.13 1.62 14.26
CA GLN A 671 40.45 1.28 13.00
C GLN A 671 40.13 2.56 12.22
N SER A 672 40.31 2.53 10.91
CA SER A 672 40.10 3.69 10.05
C SER A 672 39.14 3.32 8.90
N ALA A 673 38.15 4.18 8.66
CA ALA A 673 37.19 4.06 7.57
C ALA A 673 36.89 5.41 6.94
N SER A 674 36.67 5.43 5.63
CA SER A 674 36.11 6.56 4.89
C SER A 674 34.57 6.58 5.05
N LEU A 675 33.92 7.70 4.69
CA LEU A 675 32.47 7.80 4.77
C LEU A 675 31.75 6.78 3.85
N PRO A 676 32.16 6.58 2.58
CA PRO A 676 31.59 5.51 1.76
C PRO A 676 31.71 4.12 2.39
N GLU A 677 32.88 3.76 2.92
CA GLU A 677 33.07 2.46 3.59
C GLU A 677 32.18 2.32 4.83
N LEU A 678 31.96 3.40 5.57
CA LEU A 678 31.06 3.37 6.73
C LEU A 678 29.59 3.27 6.31
N MET A 679 29.20 3.87 5.19
CA MET A 679 27.86 3.72 4.63
C MET A 679 27.57 2.30 4.15
N ASP A 680 28.57 1.53 3.76
CA ASP A 680 28.46 0.12 3.38
C ASP A 680 28.42 -0.84 4.58
N MET A 681 28.72 -0.35 5.80
CA MET A 681 28.58 -1.17 7.01
C MET A 681 27.12 -1.32 7.40
N ASP A 682 26.76 -2.49 7.93
CA ASP A 682 25.53 -2.65 8.69
C ASP A 682 25.59 -1.92 10.03
N VAL A 683 24.43 -1.66 10.63
CA VAL A 683 24.33 -0.94 11.90
C VAL A 683 25.12 -1.65 13.02
N ASN A 684 25.09 -2.99 13.08
CA ASN A 684 25.78 -3.78 14.08
C ASN A 684 27.30 -3.63 13.96
N THR A 685 27.82 -3.50 12.75
CA THR A 685 29.27 -3.28 12.47
C THR A 685 29.66 -1.81 12.66
N ALA A 686 28.79 -0.88 12.26
CA ALA A 686 29.05 0.57 12.41
C ALA A 686 29.01 1.03 13.87
N LEU A 687 28.17 0.41 14.72
CA LEU A 687 28.00 0.78 16.12
C LEU A 687 29.31 0.68 16.94
N PRO A 688 30.05 -0.44 16.96
CA PRO A 688 31.32 -0.52 17.66
C PRO A 688 32.40 0.39 17.05
N PHE A 689 32.40 0.60 15.74
CA PHE A 689 33.30 1.56 15.10
C PHE A 689 33.05 3.01 15.59
N CYS A 690 31.79 3.37 15.80
CA CYS A 690 31.36 4.70 16.23
C CYS A 690 31.15 4.81 17.75
N ALA A 691 31.56 3.84 18.57
CA ALA A 691 31.29 3.81 20.01
C ALA A 691 31.81 5.05 20.79
N ASP A 692 32.90 5.67 20.33
CA ASP A 692 33.47 6.90 20.89
C ASP A 692 32.82 8.19 20.36
N ARG A 693 31.78 8.10 19.51
CA ARG A 693 31.07 9.22 18.88
C ARG A 693 29.65 9.27 19.39
N LYS A 694 29.44 9.81 20.58
CA LYS A 694 28.19 9.76 21.35
C LYS A 694 26.90 9.97 20.50
N MET A 695 26.86 11.02 19.67
CA MET A 695 25.66 11.35 18.87
C MET A 695 25.35 10.30 17.81
N VAL A 696 26.37 9.75 17.16
CA VAL A 696 26.22 8.69 16.17
C VAL A 696 25.88 7.37 16.84
N SER A 697 26.63 7.02 17.88
CA SER A 697 26.44 5.79 18.64
C SER A 697 25.02 5.67 19.21
N GLN A 698 24.47 6.73 19.78
CA GLN A 698 23.09 6.75 20.29
C GLN A 698 22.07 6.45 19.19
N LYS A 699 22.20 7.06 18.02
CA LYS A 699 21.29 6.82 16.90
C LYS A 699 21.40 5.39 16.35
N LEU A 700 22.63 4.85 16.27
CA LEU A 700 22.86 3.47 15.86
C LEU A 700 22.31 2.46 16.88
N GLN A 701 22.42 2.76 18.20
CA GLN A 701 21.81 1.95 19.24
C GLN A 701 20.30 1.88 19.12
N VAL A 702 19.64 3.00 18.81
CA VAL A 702 18.19 3.02 18.57
C VAL A 702 17.83 2.12 17.38
N LEU A 703 18.57 2.20 16.28
CA LEU A 703 18.35 1.31 15.14
C LEU A 703 18.53 -0.17 15.51
N GLN A 704 19.54 -0.49 16.30
CA GLN A 704 19.78 -1.84 16.78
C GLN A 704 18.65 -2.34 17.71
N GLN A 705 18.18 -1.50 18.64
CA GLN A 705 17.06 -1.79 19.54
C GLN A 705 15.75 -2.03 18.78
N LEU A 706 15.59 -1.38 17.62
CA LEU A 706 14.45 -1.59 16.71
C LEU A 706 14.58 -2.88 15.87
N GLY A 707 15.62 -3.70 16.08
CA GLY A 707 15.88 -4.90 15.29
C GLY A 707 16.33 -4.60 13.86
N LEU A 708 16.85 -3.39 13.59
CA LEU A 708 17.35 -2.96 12.27
C LEU A 708 18.88 -3.04 12.17
N GLY A 709 19.51 -3.80 13.09
CA GLY A 709 20.95 -3.91 13.18
C GLY A 709 21.65 -4.49 11.94
N TYR A 710 20.96 -5.24 11.14
CA TYR A 710 21.45 -5.88 9.93
C TYR A 710 21.38 -5.00 8.67
N LEU A 711 20.62 -3.90 8.71
CA LEU A 711 20.51 -2.98 7.57
C LEU A 711 21.81 -2.22 7.37
N THR A 712 22.22 -2.04 6.13
CA THR A 712 23.36 -1.19 5.81
C THR A 712 22.96 0.29 5.92
N LEU A 713 23.91 1.14 6.36
CA LEU A 713 23.64 2.57 6.50
C LEU A 713 23.28 3.23 5.16
N GLY A 714 23.87 2.74 4.08
CA GLY A 714 23.63 3.21 2.70
C GLY A 714 22.42 2.59 2.00
N GLU A 715 21.72 1.66 2.64
CA GLU A 715 20.56 1.00 2.04
C GLU A 715 19.45 1.99 1.71
N GLU A 716 18.87 1.84 0.53
CA GLU A 716 17.82 2.73 0.04
C GLU A 716 16.52 2.52 0.79
N THR A 717 15.87 3.60 1.25
CA THR A 717 14.61 3.46 1.99
C THR A 717 13.46 2.87 1.16
N PRO A 718 13.37 3.06 -0.17
CA PRO A 718 12.35 2.39 -0.98
C PRO A 718 12.51 0.86 -1.09
N SER A 719 13.70 0.31 -0.83
CA SER A 719 13.97 -1.14 -0.87
C SER A 719 13.55 -1.87 0.41
N LEU A 720 13.27 -1.12 1.48
CA LEU A 720 12.91 -1.68 2.78
C LEU A 720 11.54 -2.38 2.74
N SER A 721 11.41 -3.47 3.47
CA SER A 721 10.13 -4.11 3.74
C SER A 721 9.19 -3.18 4.52
N GLY A 722 7.89 -3.51 4.57
CA GLY A 722 6.91 -2.71 5.33
C GLY A 722 7.27 -2.55 6.79
N GLY A 723 7.61 -3.66 7.44
CA GLY A 723 7.99 -3.66 8.85
C GLY A 723 9.31 -2.94 9.12
N GLU A 724 10.30 -3.04 8.24
CA GLU A 724 11.56 -2.27 8.35
C GLU A 724 11.31 -0.76 8.24
N ALA A 725 10.48 -0.36 7.28
CA ALA A 725 10.09 1.04 7.11
C ALA A 725 9.36 1.58 8.35
N GLN A 726 8.40 0.84 8.90
CA GLN A 726 7.72 1.23 10.14
C GLN A 726 8.67 1.38 11.32
N ARG A 727 9.55 0.41 11.54
CA ARG A 727 10.55 0.46 12.61
C ARG A 727 11.53 1.62 12.42
N LEU A 728 11.92 1.91 11.18
CA LEU A 728 12.79 3.06 10.89
C LEU A 728 12.10 4.40 11.17
N LYS A 729 10.78 4.51 10.91
CA LYS A 729 9.99 5.72 11.29
C LYS A 729 10.06 6.00 12.79
N LEU A 730 10.12 4.96 13.62
CA LEU A 730 10.23 5.11 15.06
C LEU A 730 11.60 5.58 15.55
N ALA A 731 12.66 5.41 14.76
CA ALA A 731 14.01 5.73 15.17
C ALA A 731 14.20 7.19 15.62
N SER A 732 13.40 8.11 15.08
CA SER A 732 13.41 9.53 15.46
C SER A 732 12.62 9.83 16.73
N GLU A 733 11.78 8.91 17.19
CA GLU A 733 10.82 9.12 18.28
C GLU A 733 11.24 8.48 19.60
N ILE A 734 12.02 7.42 19.55
CA ILE A 734 12.50 6.73 20.75
C ILE A 734 13.46 7.63 21.55
N GLY A 735 13.30 7.64 22.89
CA GLY A 735 14.19 8.35 23.80
C GLY A 735 13.74 9.77 24.19
N ARG A 736 12.51 10.16 23.83
CA ARG A 736 11.89 11.40 24.29
C ARG A 736 10.81 11.08 25.33
N ILE A 737 10.50 12.01 26.26
CA ILE A 737 9.32 11.91 27.11
C ILE A 737 8.09 12.09 26.23
N GLN A 738 7.09 11.21 26.37
CA GLN A 738 5.97 11.07 25.41
C GLN A 738 4.61 11.01 26.11
N THR A 739 4.53 11.58 27.34
CA THR A 739 3.30 11.51 28.17
C THR A 739 2.07 12.15 27.53
N ASP A 740 2.28 13.05 26.57
CA ASP A 740 1.25 13.76 25.82
C ASP A 740 1.05 13.23 24.40
N SER A 741 1.62 12.06 24.10
CA SER A 741 1.67 11.52 22.76
C SER A 741 0.88 10.22 22.61
N VAL A 742 0.13 10.11 21.52
CA VAL A 742 -0.51 8.88 21.07
C VAL A 742 0.22 8.37 19.84
N PHE A 743 0.71 7.14 19.91
CA PHE A 743 1.29 6.42 18.77
C PHE A 743 0.26 5.44 18.23
N VAL A 744 -0.04 5.53 16.97
CA VAL A 744 -0.93 4.62 16.25
C VAL A 744 -0.12 3.81 15.26
N PHE A 745 -0.21 2.49 15.34
CA PHE A 745 0.45 1.56 14.45
C PHE A 745 -0.59 0.81 13.61
N ASP A 746 -0.32 0.73 12.31
CA ASP A 746 -1.16 -0.01 11.37
C ASP A 746 -0.43 -1.28 10.93
N GLU A 747 -0.89 -2.43 11.46
CA GLU A 747 -0.38 -3.78 11.19
C GLU A 747 1.17 -3.89 11.26
N PRO A 748 1.81 -3.52 12.38
CA PRO A 748 3.26 -3.47 12.47
C PRO A 748 3.97 -4.84 12.53
N SER A 749 3.24 -5.93 12.75
CA SER A 749 3.80 -7.30 12.73
C SER A 749 3.94 -7.87 11.31
N ILE A 750 3.44 -7.16 10.28
CA ILE A 750 3.50 -7.64 8.89
C ILE A 750 4.93 -8.05 8.50
N GLY A 751 5.06 -9.29 8.06
CA GLY A 751 6.34 -9.86 7.59
C GLY A 751 7.38 -10.06 8.69
N LEU A 752 6.98 -10.11 9.96
CA LEU A 752 7.85 -10.37 11.09
C LEU A 752 7.83 -11.83 11.51
N HIS A 753 9.02 -12.38 11.69
CA HIS A 753 9.17 -13.67 12.39
C HIS A 753 8.73 -13.53 13.86
N PRO A 754 8.21 -14.58 14.53
CA PRO A 754 7.83 -14.51 15.95
C PRO A 754 8.90 -13.95 16.89
N LEU A 755 10.19 -14.19 16.59
CA LEU A 755 11.29 -13.56 17.34
C LEU A 755 11.35 -12.04 17.12
N ASP A 756 11.05 -11.55 15.93
CA ASP A 756 11.03 -10.12 15.63
C ASP A 756 9.80 -9.43 16.27
N VAL A 757 8.67 -10.16 16.42
CA VAL A 757 7.49 -9.68 17.16
C VAL A 757 7.84 -9.40 18.61
N ARG A 758 8.70 -10.22 19.25
CA ARG A 758 9.21 -9.93 20.60
C ARG A 758 9.98 -8.61 20.66
N VAL A 759 10.81 -8.34 19.66
CA VAL A 759 11.55 -7.06 19.57
C VAL A 759 10.56 -5.90 19.44
N LEU A 760 9.54 -6.05 18.60
CA LEU A 760 8.48 -5.03 18.41
C LEU A 760 7.73 -4.75 19.72
N LEU A 761 7.37 -5.79 20.48
CA LEU A 761 6.74 -5.63 21.78
C LEU A 761 7.65 -4.93 22.80
N GLY A 762 8.96 -5.17 22.74
CA GLY A 762 9.96 -4.41 23.51
C GLY A 762 9.97 -2.92 23.16
N VAL A 763 9.78 -2.57 21.89
CA VAL A 763 9.65 -1.18 21.44
C VAL A 763 8.38 -0.54 21.98
N PHE A 764 7.24 -1.24 21.94
CA PHE A 764 5.99 -0.74 22.54
C PHE A 764 6.17 -0.51 24.05
N GLN A 765 6.81 -1.45 24.75
CA GLN A 765 7.09 -1.29 26.17
C GLN A 765 7.95 -0.05 26.44
N ALA A 766 8.98 0.19 25.64
CA ALA A 766 9.82 1.37 25.79
C ALA A 766 9.03 2.69 25.60
N LEU A 767 8.09 2.75 24.65
CA LEU A 767 7.22 3.91 24.48
C LEU A 767 6.30 4.10 25.70
N LEU A 768 5.70 3.02 26.21
CA LEU A 768 4.86 3.04 27.39
C LEU A 768 5.64 3.47 28.65
N ASP A 769 6.86 3.01 28.82
CA ASP A 769 7.74 3.39 29.93
C ASP A 769 8.08 4.88 29.92
N HIS A 770 8.07 5.53 28.72
CA HIS A 770 8.19 6.97 28.56
C HIS A 770 6.88 7.73 28.63
N GLY A 771 5.78 7.04 28.99
CA GLY A 771 4.47 7.61 29.22
C GLY A 771 3.54 7.73 28.01
N ALA A 772 3.95 7.23 26.83
CA ALA A 772 3.11 7.27 25.64
C ALA A 772 1.86 6.39 25.76
N THR A 773 0.83 6.73 24.99
CA THR A 773 -0.29 5.83 24.70
C THR A 773 -0.03 5.14 23.37
N VAL A 774 -0.16 3.83 23.33
CA VAL A 774 0.11 3.03 22.12
C VAL A 774 -1.17 2.34 21.66
N ILE A 775 -1.58 2.59 20.43
CA ILE A 775 -2.75 1.97 19.79
C ILE A 775 -2.25 1.23 18.56
N VAL A 776 -2.64 -0.03 18.42
CA VAL A 776 -2.16 -0.91 17.36
C VAL A 776 -3.34 -1.57 16.67
N ILE A 777 -3.45 -1.44 15.35
CA ILE A 777 -4.35 -2.28 14.54
C ILE A 777 -3.58 -3.55 14.24
N GLU A 778 -4.09 -4.72 14.69
CA GLU A 778 -3.34 -5.96 14.58
C GLU A 778 -4.20 -7.22 14.49
N HIS A 779 -3.57 -8.27 13.89
CA HIS A 779 -4.12 -9.62 13.78
C HIS A 779 -3.21 -10.68 14.42
N ASP A 780 -1.95 -10.34 14.68
CA ASP A 780 -0.98 -11.23 15.30
C ASP A 780 -1.41 -11.59 16.73
N LEU A 781 -1.53 -12.88 17.01
CA LEU A 781 -2.04 -13.37 18.29
C LEU A 781 -1.09 -13.07 19.45
N ASP A 782 0.22 -13.01 19.21
CA ASP A 782 1.20 -12.70 20.26
C ASP A 782 1.13 -11.24 20.68
N VAL A 783 0.90 -10.34 19.72
CA VAL A 783 0.66 -8.93 19.99
C VAL A 783 -0.66 -8.75 20.74
N ILE A 784 -1.74 -9.43 20.30
CA ILE A 784 -3.06 -9.35 20.95
C ILE A 784 -2.99 -9.87 22.39
N ARG A 785 -2.37 -11.05 22.61
CA ARG A 785 -2.18 -11.63 23.96
C ARG A 785 -1.34 -10.76 24.88
N SER A 786 -0.44 -9.97 24.29
CA SER A 786 0.45 -9.06 25.03
C SER A 786 -0.14 -7.66 25.25
N ALA A 787 -1.33 -7.36 24.72
CA ALA A 787 -2.02 -6.09 24.93
C ALA A 787 -2.50 -5.91 26.36
N ASP A 788 -2.56 -4.66 26.83
CA ASP A 788 -3.26 -4.32 28.08
C ASP A 788 -4.77 -4.32 27.84
N TYR A 789 -5.21 -3.77 26.71
CA TYR A 789 -6.61 -3.64 26.33
C TYR A 789 -6.81 -4.01 24.86
N VAL A 790 -7.89 -4.70 24.56
CA VAL A 790 -8.24 -5.14 23.21
C VAL A 790 -9.62 -4.62 22.84
N ILE A 791 -9.78 -4.14 21.63
CA ILE A 791 -11.06 -3.77 21.03
C ILE A 791 -11.25 -4.67 19.80
N ASP A 792 -12.23 -5.58 19.88
CA ASP A 792 -12.55 -6.50 18.79
C ASP A 792 -13.71 -5.97 17.96
N MET A 793 -13.46 -5.78 16.67
CA MET A 793 -14.44 -5.26 15.71
C MET A 793 -14.99 -6.36 14.83
N GLY A 794 -16.29 -6.38 14.66
CA GLY A 794 -16.96 -7.43 13.89
C GLY A 794 -18.48 -7.25 13.85
N PRO A 795 -19.24 -8.40 13.84
CA PRO A 795 -18.73 -9.79 13.82
C PRO A 795 -18.20 -10.25 12.46
N GLY A 796 -18.55 -9.59 11.36
CA GLY A 796 -18.12 -9.89 10.00
C GLY A 796 -17.43 -8.73 9.30
N GLY A 797 -17.19 -8.88 8.00
CA GLY A 797 -16.74 -7.79 7.13
C GLY A 797 -17.92 -7.06 6.46
N GLY A 798 -17.68 -5.83 5.97
CA GLY A 798 -18.69 -5.03 5.29
C GLY A 798 -19.88 -4.68 6.17
N ASP A 799 -21.10 -4.76 5.64
CA ASP A 799 -22.33 -4.39 6.37
C ASP A 799 -22.65 -5.29 7.57
N ALA A 800 -22.15 -6.53 7.57
CA ALA A 800 -22.23 -7.43 8.72
C ALA A 800 -21.28 -7.05 9.86
N GLY A 801 -20.30 -6.19 9.59
CA GLY A 801 -19.33 -5.68 10.55
C GLY A 801 -19.65 -4.28 11.06
N GLY A 802 -18.60 -3.52 11.34
CA GLY A 802 -18.66 -2.11 11.69
C GLY A 802 -19.14 -1.83 13.11
N ARG A 803 -19.04 -2.82 14.03
CA ARG A 803 -19.40 -2.69 15.43
C ARG A 803 -18.25 -3.15 16.32
N ILE A 804 -18.19 -2.63 17.53
CA ILE A 804 -17.37 -3.20 18.59
C ILE A 804 -18.15 -4.40 19.12
N VAL A 805 -17.57 -5.59 18.98
CA VAL A 805 -18.15 -6.85 19.47
C VAL A 805 -17.79 -7.06 20.93
N ALA A 806 -16.51 -6.88 21.24
CA ALA A 806 -15.98 -7.02 22.60
C ALA A 806 -14.89 -5.98 22.86
N ALA A 807 -14.73 -5.56 24.10
CA ALA A 807 -13.66 -4.68 24.54
C ALA A 807 -13.27 -5.01 25.98
N GLY A 808 -11.98 -5.24 26.24
CA GLY A 808 -11.48 -5.66 27.56
C GLY A 808 -10.05 -6.16 27.52
N THR A 809 -9.63 -6.88 28.54
CA THR A 809 -8.35 -7.60 28.56
C THR A 809 -8.39 -8.77 27.57
N PRO A 810 -7.24 -9.28 27.11
CA PRO A 810 -7.19 -10.47 26.26
C PRO A 810 -7.96 -11.67 26.81
N GLU A 811 -7.97 -11.85 28.14
CA GLU A 811 -8.71 -12.92 28.81
C GLU A 811 -10.23 -12.72 28.70
N GLU A 812 -10.70 -11.47 28.80
CA GLU A 812 -12.12 -11.15 28.65
C GLU A 812 -12.56 -11.37 27.20
N ILE A 813 -11.75 -10.97 26.21
CA ILE A 813 -12.00 -11.23 24.80
C ILE A 813 -12.08 -12.73 24.51
N ARG A 814 -11.15 -13.52 25.08
CA ARG A 814 -11.15 -14.99 24.94
C ARG A 814 -12.42 -15.65 25.47
N GLN A 815 -13.03 -15.07 26.50
CA GLN A 815 -14.24 -15.61 27.09
C GLN A 815 -15.53 -15.12 26.42
N ASP A 816 -15.43 -14.12 25.55
CA ASP A 816 -16.60 -13.54 24.87
C ASP A 816 -17.03 -14.46 23.71
N PRO A 817 -18.26 -15.01 23.74
CA PRO A 817 -18.73 -15.95 22.72
C PRO A 817 -18.94 -15.30 21.35
N ASP A 818 -19.16 -14.00 21.30
CA ASP A 818 -19.40 -13.23 20.09
C ASP A 818 -18.07 -12.81 19.41
N SER A 819 -16.97 -12.84 20.16
CA SER A 819 -15.64 -12.52 19.62
C SER A 819 -15.10 -13.66 18.75
N ILE A 820 -14.93 -13.38 17.46
CA ILE A 820 -14.24 -14.32 16.56
C ILE A 820 -12.76 -14.40 16.92
N THR A 821 -12.12 -13.28 17.22
CA THR A 821 -10.71 -13.22 17.64
C THR A 821 -10.48 -14.03 18.91
N GLY A 822 -11.41 -13.95 19.87
CA GLY A 822 -11.33 -14.68 21.15
C GLY A 822 -11.21 -16.19 21.03
N ARG A 823 -11.74 -16.77 19.95
CA ARG A 823 -11.64 -18.23 19.68
C ARG A 823 -10.22 -18.69 19.34
N TYR A 824 -9.34 -17.78 18.97
CA TYR A 824 -7.95 -18.04 18.59
C TYR A 824 -6.96 -17.62 19.69
N LEU A 825 -7.42 -16.86 20.70
CA LEU A 825 -6.64 -16.49 21.87
C LEU A 825 -6.64 -17.61 22.92
#